data_53187280ce7c43b288013a25ff8a644b
#
_entry.id   53187280ce7c43b288013a25ff8a644b
#
_cell.length_a   1.000
_cell.length_b   1.000
_cell.length_c   1.000
_cell.angle_alpha   90.00
_cell.angle_beta   90.00
_cell.angle_gamma   90.00
#
_symmetry.space_group_name_H-M   'P 1'
#
loop_
_entity.id
_entity.type
_entity.pdbx_description
1 polymer ?
#
loop_
_entity_poly.entity_id
_entity_poly.type
_entity_poly.pdbx_seq_one_letter_code
_entity_poly.pdbx_strand_id
1 'polypeptide(L)'
;MSDATVSLSPDKDSSNLQFAITDGHGSFSFKGLAPGGYSILITFEGYHHVRRRFTIDAAAKDIDFSAIFLHKEADILAEVVVQRPPMQIKKDTIEYNAESFATKPNAVAEDQLKKLPGVQVDASGNITAQGEPVTRLLVNGKRFFGNDPKLATRNIPPEIIEKYQIFDDLDDQSKFSGFDDGNRIKTINIITRKDKRQGYFGRAVAGAGTDEKYDESFNFHRFDNDQQISVLGQGNDINKQNFTVQDVLGSSGSRRGSGGGPGAAANQSAAGITTVWAGGANYRDTWGKFDAYGSYFYNFNHVSSNTQSLTQKFFSSTDDTSNTTTRSNPAISRTANQRINFNIENKSDSNNSFVFRPNITFQTTSPDASTNSSTVDQDGRPVSTTTGNSHSTNSGFNINGSNLTLRHKFKKPFRTISLDLTGTVNVNNGNGYYNSNNTYYAIDSVQNLKQFYNDSLHSVNLSPTLSYTEPLSKHAVLELNYNHTYNRSTTHNNTFDYVDSSKGYSSFDSLFSNSYKFTGNSDRFTMNYQFHQNKVNFSLGSGLQFTNFNSLNTTKDIDVSHNYVNLTPTVNFTYSFTNRQRLRFYYYGRTGTPSASQLQPLTTTSDDVNFTVGNPDLKPQFSHSIRMLYSSFNPSTQNVIFATINASTIVNDIQTAIVPNDKGGQTTTYVNLNGTYSVSGYFDYGFSLKKPKSNLNLISNINYSQSQTLVDSTKIPGNYQHDYTRNTILTETISWTTNIKKNFDMNLSSALNYNIARNSLRPSTDFDYWSEVVNSEFTAYTNSGWLVAATFTYTYTDNHTPGYNASIPLLSPSIAKQLFKKKNGELRLTVFDVLNKNTMVSRSVSLNQVSDSRTTTLTRYAMLTFTYNLNNFAGARQRRMPGVFPRGPRGEGGGGNGGGGGGRRGGPVD
;
A
#
# COMPACT_ATOMS: atom_id res chain seq x y z
N MET A 1 -18.80 67.20 -10.01
CA MET A 1 -19.21 65.74 -9.99
C MET A 1 -20.55 65.70 -9.28
N SER A 2 -21.64 65.38 -9.97
CA SER A 2 -22.95 65.11 -9.34
C SER A 2 -23.00 63.81 -8.67
N ASP A 3 -23.87 63.72 -7.69
CA ASP A 3 -24.21 62.46 -6.97
C ASP A 3 -23.06 61.80 -6.13
N ALA A 4 -22.01 62.61 -5.82
CA ALA A 4 -21.00 62.12 -4.85
C ALA A 4 -21.56 62.23 -3.42
N THR A 5 -21.31 61.24 -2.63
CA THR A 5 -21.74 61.23 -1.23
C THR A 5 -20.69 61.94 -0.36
N VAL A 6 -21.13 62.94 0.40
CA VAL A 6 -20.32 63.65 1.37
C VAL A 6 -20.83 63.35 2.76
N SER A 7 -20.02 62.73 3.63
CA SER A 7 -20.36 62.49 5.04
C SER A 7 -19.50 63.37 5.95
N LEU A 8 -20.16 64.03 6.90
CA LEU A 8 -19.57 64.90 7.91
C LEU A 8 -19.69 64.25 9.30
N SER A 9 -18.59 64.14 10.01
CA SER A 9 -18.54 63.64 11.39
C SER A 9 -17.80 64.63 12.30
N PRO A 10 -18.31 64.91 13.51
CA PRO A 10 -17.56 65.61 14.56
C PRO A 10 -16.39 64.72 15.02
N ASP A 11 -15.21 65.34 15.30
CA ASP A 11 -14.03 64.59 15.79
C ASP A 11 -14.22 63.96 17.16
N LYS A 12 -15.15 64.51 17.98
CA LYS A 12 -15.41 64.00 19.35
C LYS A 12 -16.57 62.99 19.45
N ASP A 13 -17.40 62.87 18.41
CA ASP A 13 -18.57 62.00 18.41
C ASP A 13 -18.84 61.45 17.00
N SER A 14 -18.31 60.27 16.70
CA SER A 14 -18.47 59.62 15.42
C SER A 14 -19.87 59.06 15.17
N SER A 15 -20.76 59.10 16.15
CA SER A 15 -22.14 58.60 16.00
C SER A 15 -23.08 59.66 15.37
N ASN A 16 -22.70 60.94 15.35
CA ASN A 16 -23.50 62.01 14.79
C ASN A 16 -23.06 62.38 13.36
N LEU A 17 -23.35 61.47 12.41
CA LEU A 17 -23.02 61.57 11.01
C LEU A 17 -24.10 62.33 10.25
N GLN A 18 -23.71 63.43 9.54
CA GLN A 18 -24.55 64.08 8.56
C GLN A 18 -24.13 63.72 7.15
N PHE A 19 -25.09 63.64 6.24
CA PHE A 19 -24.83 63.27 4.85
C PHE A 19 -25.37 64.37 3.91
N ALA A 20 -24.63 64.65 2.86
CA ALA A 20 -25.04 65.43 1.74
C ALA A 20 -24.67 64.74 0.43
N ILE A 21 -25.45 64.87 -0.59
CA ILE A 21 -25.15 64.48 -1.98
C ILE A 21 -24.84 65.70 -2.79
N THR A 22 -23.79 65.60 -3.60
CA THR A 22 -23.44 66.73 -4.47
C THR A 22 -24.48 66.94 -5.58
N ASP A 23 -24.81 68.21 -5.84
CA ASP A 23 -25.75 68.59 -6.89
C ASP A 23 -25.16 68.42 -8.31
N GLY A 24 -25.93 68.87 -9.36
CA GLY A 24 -25.51 68.76 -10.76
C GLY A 24 -24.23 69.53 -11.10
N HIS A 25 -23.81 70.49 -10.25
CA HIS A 25 -22.55 71.21 -10.38
C HIS A 25 -21.42 70.66 -9.50
N GLY A 26 -21.72 69.64 -8.69
CA GLY A 26 -20.78 69.02 -7.77
C GLY A 26 -20.65 69.79 -6.43
N SER A 27 -21.59 70.66 -6.10
CA SER A 27 -21.58 71.44 -4.87
C SER A 27 -22.32 70.75 -3.76
N PHE A 28 -21.88 70.92 -2.52
CA PHE A 28 -22.53 70.47 -1.32
C PHE A 28 -22.45 71.48 -0.20
N SER A 29 -23.35 71.45 0.75
CA SER A 29 -23.30 72.34 1.92
C SER A 29 -23.88 71.65 3.16
N PHE A 30 -23.29 72.00 4.30
CA PHE A 30 -23.83 71.61 5.65
C PHE A 30 -24.11 72.91 6.38
N LYS A 31 -25.23 73.02 7.07
CA LYS A 31 -25.65 74.22 7.75
C LYS A 31 -25.86 73.99 9.23
N GLY A 32 -25.66 75.05 10.05
CA GLY A 32 -25.99 74.99 11.47
C GLY A 32 -25.02 74.14 12.31
N LEU A 33 -23.73 74.03 11.91
CA LEU A 33 -22.71 73.34 12.61
C LEU A 33 -22.20 74.11 13.85
N ALA A 34 -22.07 73.47 15.00
CA ALA A 34 -21.53 74.11 16.22
C ALA A 34 -19.99 74.26 16.11
N PRO A 35 -19.38 75.20 16.79
CA PRO A 35 -17.93 75.33 16.85
C PRO A 35 -17.28 74.05 17.33
N GLY A 36 -16.25 73.59 16.64
CA GLY A 36 -15.56 72.32 16.95
C GLY A 36 -14.79 71.72 15.77
N GLY A 37 -14.12 70.59 16.03
CA GLY A 37 -13.40 69.84 15.00
C GLY A 37 -14.30 68.88 14.24
N TYR A 38 -14.16 68.83 12.94
CA TYR A 38 -14.95 68.00 12.02
C TYR A 38 -14.09 67.30 11.00
N SER A 39 -14.60 66.18 10.48
CA SER A 39 -14.01 65.45 9.35
C SER A 39 -15.07 65.26 8.27
N ILE A 40 -14.77 65.65 7.03
CA ILE A 40 -15.57 65.30 5.86
C ILE A 40 -14.93 64.14 5.12
N LEU A 41 -15.74 63.17 4.68
CA LEU A 41 -15.35 62.07 3.80
C LEU A 41 -16.21 62.14 2.53
N ILE A 42 -15.55 62.24 1.38
CA ILE A 42 -16.20 62.29 0.07
C ILE A 42 -15.94 60.99 -0.63
N THR A 43 -17.01 60.34 -1.07
CA THR A 43 -16.96 59.05 -1.78
C THR A 43 -17.77 59.16 -3.07
N PHE A 44 -17.23 58.60 -4.16
CA PHE A 44 -17.89 58.42 -5.43
C PHE A 44 -17.44 57.13 -6.09
N GLU A 45 -18.37 56.39 -6.70
CA GLU A 45 -18.09 55.11 -7.30
C GLU A 45 -16.99 55.20 -8.36
N GLY A 46 -15.95 54.36 -8.25
CA GLY A 46 -14.79 54.35 -9.14
C GLY A 46 -13.74 55.43 -8.86
N TYR A 47 -13.78 56.14 -7.72
CA TYR A 47 -12.82 57.14 -7.31
C TYR A 47 -12.30 56.91 -5.89
N HIS A 48 -11.03 57.27 -5.63
CA HIS A 48 -10.47 57.22 -4.28
C HIS A 48 -11.20 58.19 -3.38
N HIS A 49 -11.59 57.76 -2.20
CA HIS A 49 -12.23 58.60 -1.22
C HIS A 49 -11.25 59.68 -0.72
N VAL A 50 -11.77 60.89 -0.53
CA VAL A 50 -11.00 61.99 0.04
C VAL A 50 -11.54 62.32 1.42
N ARG A 51 -10.64 62.36 2.41
CA ARG A 51 -10.97 62.78 3.79
C ARG A 51 -10.22 64.07 4.11
N ARG A 52 -10.93 65.07 4.65
CA ARG A 52 -10.35 66.31 5.17
C ARG A 52 -10.85 66.58 6.56
N ARG A 53 -9.97 67.03 7.44
CA ARG A 53 -10.30 67.50 8.76
C ARG A 53 -10.23 69.00 8.78
N PHE A 54 -11.12 69.66 9.53
CA PHE A 54 -11.19 71.11 9.69
C PHE A 54 -11.80 71.46 11.06
N THR A 55 -11.61 72.71 11.48
CA THR A 55 -12.13 73.17 12.76
C THR A 55 -13.01 74.41 12.42
N ILE A 56 -14.19 74.50 13.07
CA ILE A 56 -15.08 75.63 13.00
C ILE A 56 -14.87 76.46 14.29
N ASP A 57 -14.37 77.67 14.12
CA ASP A 57 -14.23 78.61 15.22
C ASP A 57 -15.53 79.34 15.47
N ALA A 58 -15.76 79.82 16.67
CA ALA A 58 -16.99 80.59 17.02
C ALA A 58 -17.18 81.89 16.25
N ALA A 59 -16.12 82.47 15.60
CA ALA A 59 -16.16 83.65 14.84
C ALA A 59 -16.29 83.43 13.32
N ALA A 60 -16.14 82.20 12.82
CA ALA A 60 -16.23 81.81 11.42
C ALA A 60 -17.68 81.79 10.95
N LYS A 61 -18.02 82.59 9.94
CA LYS A 61 -19.41 82.62 9.39
C LYS A 61 -19.61 81.48 8.36
N ASP A 62 -18.62 81.24 7.52
CA ASP A 62 -18.64 80.14 6.50
C ASP A 62 -17.23 79.55 6.25
N ILE A 63 -17.14 78.23 5.91
CA ILE A 63 -15.93 77.57 5.50
C ILE A 63 -16.12 77.09 4.07
N ASP A 64 -15.34 77.59 3.13
CA ASP A 64 -15.32 77.15 1.73
C ASP A 64 -14.13 76.22 1.51
N PHE A 65 -14.41 75.01 1.04
CA PHE A 65 -13.38 74.02 0.72
C PHE A 65 -12.80 74.18 -0.68
N SER A 66 -13.32 75.17 -1.47
CA SER A 66 -13.00 75.32 -2.87
C SER A 66 -13.21 74.01 -3.63
N ALA A 67 -12.42 73.73 -4.68
CA ALA A 67 -12.55 72.50 -5.44
C ALA A 67 -11.80 71.30 -4.75
N ILE A 68 -12.53 70.23 -4.50
CA ILE A 68 -11.98 69.00 -4.02
C ILE A 68 -11.91 68.06 -5.18
N PHE A 69 -10.70 67.61 -5.54
CA PHE A 69 -10.46 66.64 -6.63
C PHE A 69 -10.48 65.21 -6.14
N LEU A 70 -11.31 64.41 -6.77
CA LEU A 70 -11.31 62.97 -6.61
C LEU A 70 -10.45 62.31 -7.71
N HIS A 71 -9.52 61.48 -7.34
CA HIS A 71 -8.71 60.71 -8.29
C HIS A 71 -9.44 59.41 -8.66
N LYS A 72 -9.56 59.13 -9.95
CA LYS A 72 -10.18 57.91 -10.44
C LYS A 72 -9.36 56.72 -9.95
N GLU A 73 -10.03 55.78 -9.35
CA GLU A 73 -9.44 54.50 -9.01
C GLU A 73 -9.04 53.81 -10.32
N ALA A 74 -7.75 53.71 -10.59
CA ALA A 74 -7.30 52.90 -11.69
C ALA A 74 -7.72 51.48 -11.41
N ASP A 75 -8.46 50.80 -12.28
CA ASP A 75 -8.82 49.40 -12.22
C ASP A 75 -7.56 48.52 -12.25
N ILE A 76 -6.81 48.50 -11.17
CA ILE A 76 -6.00 47.36 -10.81
C ILE A 76 -6.98 46.46 -10.09
N LEU A 77 -7.69 45.63 -10.86
CA LEU A 77 -8.23 44.37 -10.35
C LEU A 77 -7.05 43.68 -9.70
N ALA A 78 -6.84 43.87 -8.42
CA ALA A 78 -6.00 42.98 -7.65
C ALA A 78 -6.66 41.60 -7.80
N GLU A 79 -6.05 40.78 -8.63
CA GLU A 79 -6.41 39.37 -8.78
C GLU A 79 -6.47 38.81 -7.36
N VAL A 80 -7.69 38.61 -6.85
CA VAL A 80 -7.89 37.90 -5.59
C VAL A 80 -7.54 36.46 -5.91
N VAL A 81 -6.26 36.15 -5.81
CA VAL A 81 -5.76 34.79 -5.88
C VAL A 81 -6.30 34.06 -4.64
N VAL A 82 -7.47 33.50 -4.77
CA VAL A 82 -8.02 32.59 -3.78
C VAL A 82 -7.14 31.35 -3.81
N GLN A 83 -6.06 31.33 -3.02
CA GLN A 83 -5.22 30.15 -2.86
C GLN A 83 -6.08 29.09 -2.18
N ARG A 84 -6.38 28.02 -2.92
CA ARG A 84 -7.04 26.84 -2.36
C ARG A 84 -6.17 26.34 -1.20
N PRO A 85 -6.75 25.97 -0.06
CA PRO A 85 -5.97 25.41 1.04
C PRO A 85 -5.21 24.17 0.57
N PRO A 86 -3.97 23.96 1.05
CA PRO A 86 -3.17 22.79 0.68
C PRO A 86 -3.89 21.46 0.95
N MET A 87 -4.73 21.44 1.98
CA MET A 87 -5.45 20.28 2.42
C MET A 87 -6.84 20.68 2.95
N GLN A 88 -7.86 19.86 2.66
CA GLN A 88 -9.21 20.05 3.17
C GLN A 88 -9.87 18.68 3.43
N ILE A 89 -10.81 18.63 4.38
CA ILE A 89 -11.61 17.44 4.63
C ILE A 89 -13.03 17.66 4.12
N LYS A 90 -13.52 16.69 3.36
CA LYS A 90 -14.91 16.60 2.93
C LYS A 90 -15.49 15.29 3.41
N LYS A 91 -16.34 15.34 4.43
CA LYS A 91 -16.92 14.16 5.10
C LYS A 91 -15.81 13.24 5.64
N ASP A 92 -15.54 12.11 5.00
CA ASP A 92 -14.56 11.09 5.36
C ASP A 92 -13.32 11.11 4.48
N THR A 93 -13.25 12.05 3.54
CA THR A 93 -12.19 12.15 2.54
C THR A 93 -11.26 13.32 2.86
N ILE A 94 -9.96 13.06 2.91
CA ILE A 94 -8.91 14.11 2.93
C ILE A 94 -8.54 14.42 1.50
N GLU A 95 -8.73 15.68 1.08
CA GLU A 95 -8.30 16.17 -0.22
C GLU A 95 -7.03 17.00 -0.08
N TYR A 96 -6.00 16.66 -0.85
CA TYR A 96 -4.74 17.40 -0.95
C TYR A 96 -4.68 18.10 -2.31
N ASN A 97 -4.50 19.41 -2.32
CA ASN A 97 -4.31 20.16 -3.56
C ASN A 97 -2.90 19.93 -4.10
N ALA A 98 -2.77 19.27 -5.26
CA ALA A 98 -1.48 18.91 -5.83
C ALA A 98 -0.55 20.11 -6.07
N GLU A 99 -1.10 21.28 -6.45
CA GLU A 99 -0.31 22.49 -6.69
C GLU A 99 0.41 23.03 -5.44
N SER A 100 -0.09 22.70 -4.26
CA SER A 100 0.52 23.13 -2.98
C SER A 100 1.79 22.37 -2.62
N PHE A 101 2.04 21.22 -3.28
CA PHE A 101 3.17 20.35 -3.04
C PHE A 101 4.07 20.31 -4.28
N ALA A 102 4.97 21.30 -4.37
CA ALA A 102 5.88 21.40 -5.50
C ALA A 102 6.81 20.18 -5.59
N THR A 103 7.08 19.73 -6.80
CA THR A 103 7.98 18.61 -7.08
C THR A 103 9.10 19.03 -8.01
N LYS A 104 10.19 18.25 -8.04
CA LYS A 104 11.28 18.39 -9.01
C LYS A 104 10.76 18.22 -10.45
N PRO A 105 11.45 18.76 -11.45
CA PRO A 105 11.14 18.49 -12.85
C PRO A 105 11.17 16.98 -13.14
N ASN A 106 10.28 16.54 -14.03
CA ASN A 106 10.16 15.12 -14.41
C ASN A 106 9.82 14.16 -13.24
N ALA A 107 9.24 14.71 -12.15
CA ALA A 107 8.76 13.90 -11.04
C ALA A 107 7.59 13.00 -11.45
N VAL A 108 7.29 12.04 -10.60
CA VAL A 108 6.11 11.18 -10.68
C VAL A 108 5.18 11.41 -9.49
N ALA A 109 3.96 10.90 -9.55
CA ALA A 109 2.98 11.06 -8.47
C ALA A 109 3.51 10.54 -7.12
N GLU A 110 4.35 9.50 -7.11
CA GLU A 110 5.02 8.98 -5.92
C GLU A 110 5.88 10.06 -5.23
N ASP A 111 6.66 10.86 -5.98
CA ASP A 111 7.46 11.96 -5.43
C ASP A 111 6.58 13.02 -4.74
N GLN A 112 5.37 13.23 -5.24
CA GLN A 112 4.43 14.18 -4.64
C GLN A 112 3.72 13.59 -3.42
N LEU A 113 3.37 12.30 -3.45
CA LEU A 113 2.77 11.59 -2.32
C LEU A 113 3.68 11.57 -1.10
N LYS A 114 5.01 11.44 -1.28
CA LYS A 114 6.01 11.56 -0.20
C LYS A 114 5.97 12.89 0.55
N LYS A 115 5.39 13.94 -0.05
CA LYS A 115 5.26 15.28 0.54
C LYS A 115 3.92 15.52 1.25
N LEU A 116 2.97 14.60 1.14
CA LEU A 116 1.65 14.77 1.75
C LEU A 116 1.70 14.40 3.24
N PRO A 117 1.22 15.28 4.13
CA PRO A 117 1.13 14.97 5.55
C PRO A 117 0.31 13.69 5.82
N GLY A 118 0.81 12.79 6.67
CA GLY A 118 0.15 11.51 7.00
C GLY A 118 0.24 10.45 5.89
N VAL A 119 1.07 10.66 4.87
CA VAL A 119 1.35 9.69 3.81
C VAL A 119 2.83 9.34 3.83
N GLN A 120 3.13 8.07 3.76
CA GLN A 120 4.48 7.52 3.69
C GLN A 120 4.61 6.65 2.45
N VAL A 121 5.76 6.70 1.82
CA VAL A 121 6.10 5.82 0.70
C VAL A 121 7.46 5.22 0.99
N ASP A 122 7.52 3.91 1.12
CA ASP A 122 8.77 3.20 1.37
C ASP A 122 9.65 3.12 0.11
N ALA A 123 10.89 2.65 0.27
CA ALA A 123 11.83 2.49 -0.84
C ALA A 123 11.33 1.53 -1.93
N SER A 124 10.45 0.60 -1.59
CA SER A 124 9.81 -0.33 -2.52
C SER A 124 8.60 0.30 -3.22
N GLY A 125 8.17 1.53 -2.84
CA GLY A 125 6.99 2.23 -3.37
C GLY A 125 5.66 1.77 -2.75
N ASN A 126 5.68 1.03 -1.63
CA ASN A 126 4.46 0.77 -0.89
C ASN A 126 4.01 2.06 -0.20
N ILE A 127 2.72 2.32 -0.27
CA ILE A 127 2.15 3.54 0.28
C ILE A 127 1.38 3.18 1.55
N THR A 128 1.69 3.89 2.62
CA THR A 128 0.92 3.87 3.86
C THR A 128 0.30 5.24 4.04
N ALA A 129 -1.01 5.29 4.24
CA ALA A 129 -1.72 6.53 4.50
C ALA A 129 -2.49 6.37 5.81
N GLN A 130 -2.28 7.33 6.73
CA GLN A 130 -2.95 7.29 8.02
C GLN A 130 -2.66 5.99 8.80
N GLY A 131 -1.43 5.48 8.72
CA GLY A 131 -1.01 4.25 9.39
C GLY A 131 -1.54 2.95 8.78
N GLU A 132 -2.28 3.03 7.68
CA GLU A 132 -2.83 1.87 6.99
C GLU A 132 -2.28 1.73 5.57
N PRO A 133 -1.97 0.50 5.12
CA PRO A 133 -1.49 0.29 3.77
C PRO A 133 -2.57 0.66 2.74
N VAL A 134 -2.18 1.44 1.74
CA VAL A 134 -3.04 1.77 0.60
C VAL A 134 -3.05 0.59 -0.35
N THR A 135 -4.20 -0.07 -0.47
CA THR A 135 -4.36 -1.26 -1.32
C THR A 135 -5.21 -0.99 -2.57
N ARG A 136 -5.77 0.23 -2.68
CA ARG A 136 -6.57 0.64 -3.85
C ARG A 136 -6.14 2.01 -4.34
N LEU A 137 -5.90 2.12 -5.65
CA LEU A 137 -5.69 3.40 -6.30
C LEU A 137 -6.71 3.60 -7.42
N LEU A 138 -7.31 4.80 -7.42
CA LEU A 138 -8.27 5.23 -8.43
C LEU A 138 -7.71 6.44 -9.18
N VAL A 139 -8.08 6.56 -10.45
CA VAL A 139 -7.89 7.78 -11.24
C VAL A 139 -9.26 8.25 -11.71
N ASN A 140 -9.64 9.46 -11.29
CA ASN A 140 -10.98 10.03 -11.53
C ASN A 140 -12.13 9.09 -11.05
N GLY A 141 -11.93 8.45 -9.89
CA GLY A 141 -12.92 7.54 -9.30
C GLY A 141 -12.96 6.13 -9.89
N LYS A 142 -12.12 5.82 -10.86
CA LYS A 142 -12.07 4.55 -11.57
C LYS A 142 -10.77 3.81 -11.27
N ARG A 143 -10.79 2.48 -11.17
CA ARG A 143 -9.59 1.66 -10.96
C ARG A 143 -8.63 1.84 -12.12
N PHE A 144 -7.35 2.00 -11.83
CA PHE A 144 -6.29 2.17 -12.79
C PHE A 144 -5.21 1.11 -12.55
N PHE A 145 -4.87 0.32 -13.56
CA PHE A 145 -3.97 -0.84 -13.46
C PHE A 145 -4.34 -1.89 -12.38
N GLY A 146 -5.64 -2.15 -12.20
CA GLY A 146 -6.10 -3.14 -11.24
C GLY A 146 -5.94 -2.68 -9.78
N ASN A 147 -5.26 -3.48 -8.97
CA ASN A 147 -5.08 -3.23 -7.56
C ASN A 147 -3.62 -2.85 -7.18
N ASP A 148 -2.75 -2.56 -8.16
CA ASP A 148 -1.38 -2.16 -7.87
C ASP A 148 -1.22 -0.62 -7.85
N PRO A 149 -1.12 0.01 -6.66
CA PRO A 149 -0.92 1.45 -6.57
C PRO A 149 0.38 1.93 -7.21
N LYS A 150 1.45 1.12 -7.22
CA LYS A 150 2.79 1.49 -7.71
C LYS A 150 2.78 1.77 -9.21
N LEU A 151 2.03 0.97 -9.98
CA LEU A 151 1.90 1.16 -11.43
C LEU A 151 1.35 2.55 -11.76
N ALA A 152 0.44 3.06 -10.97
CA ALA A 152 -0.08 4.41 -11.17
C ALA A 152 0.87 5.49 -10.66
N THR A 153 1.37 5.35 -9.43
CA THR A 153 2.15 6.42 -8.78
C THR A 153 3.51 6.64 -9.40
N ARG A 154 4.12 5.59 -9.98
CA ARG A 154 5.42 5.66 -10.69
C ARG A 154 5.32 6.12 -12.14
N ASN A 155 4.11 6.16 -12.71
CA ASN A 155 3.93 6.48 -14.12
C ASN A 155 3.14 7.78 -14.36
N ILE A 156 2.32 8.25 -13.42
CA ILE A 156 1.51 9.47 -13.58
C ILE A 156 2.36 10.70 -13.23
N PRO A 157 2.53 11.67 -14.15
CA PRO A 157 3.23 12.92 -13.87
C PRO A 157 2.38 13.86 -13.00
N PRO A 158 2.95 14.57 -12.01
CA PRO A 158 2.23 15.50 -11.14
C PRO A 158 1.50 16.64 -11.87
N GLU A 159 1.99 17.04 -13.03
CA GLU A 159 1.44 18.16 -13.82
C GLU A 159 0.00 17.91 -14.29
N ILE A 160 -0.41 16.65 -14.40
CA ILE A 160 -1.78 16.32 -14.79
C ILE A 160 -2.72 16.20 -13.59
N ILE A 161 -2.20 16.22 -12.37
CA ILE A 161 -2.95 15.99 -11.15
C ILE A 161 -3.50 17.31 -10.61
N GLU A 162 -4.79 17.37 -10.34
CA GLU A 162 -5.46 18.48 -9.66
C GLU A 162 -5.38 18.29 -8.14
N LYS A 163 -5.74 17.08 -7.67
CA LYS A 163 -5.76 16.75 -6.25
C LYS A 163 -5.67 15.25 -6.00
N TYR A 164 -5.25 14.91 -4.80
CA TYR A 164 -5.35 13.57 -4.23
C TYR A 164 -6.47 13.53 -3.22
N GLN A 165 -7.26 12.46 -3.24
CA GLN A 165 -8.30 12.17 -2.26
C GLN A 165 -7.91 10.88 -1.54
N ILE A 166 -7.80 10.93 -0.21
CA ILE A 166 -7.48 9.78 0.63
C ILE A 166 -8.67 9.50 1.54
N PHE A 167 -9.18 8.30 1.49
CA PHE A 167 -10.37 7.90 2.25
C PHE A 167 -10.42 6.39 2.48
N ASP A 168 -11.23 6.01 3.46
CA ASP A 168 -11.56 4.62 3.72
C ASP A 168 -12.79 4.24 2.88
N ASP A 169 -12.52 3.61 1.75
CA ASP A 169 -13.57 3.21 0.83
C ASP A 169 -14.34 2.01 1.37
N LEU A 170 -15.64 2.01 1.20
CA LEU A 170 -16.45 0.82 1.42
C LEU A 170 -16.09 -0.25 0.39
N ASP A 171 -16.19 -1.50 0.76
CA ASP A 171 -16.13 -2.56 -0.22
C ASP A 171 -17.29 -2.47 -1.22
N ASP A 172 -17.24 -3.25 -2.27
CA ASP A 172 -18.23 -3.16 -3.33
C ASP A 172 -19.60 -3.71 -2.92
N GLN A 173 -19.66 -4.61 -1.91
CA GLN A 173 -20.89 -5.14 -1.36
C GLN A 173 -21.57 -4.12 -0.45
N SER A 174 -20.80 -3.50 0.45
CA SER A 174 -21.30 -2.46 1.34
C SER A 174 -21.79 -1.21 0.57
N LYS A 175 -21.11 -0.84 -0.53
CA LYS A 175 -21.61 0.23 -1.43
C LYS A 175 -22.95 -0.11 -2.09
N PHE A 176 -23.14 -1.37 -2.42
CA PHE A 176 -24.36 -1.83 -3.06
C PHE A 176 -25.52 -1.93 -2.06
N SER A 177 -25.32 -2.61 -0.95
CA SER A 177 -26.34 -2.89 0.05
C SER A 177 -26.66 -1.68 0.94
N GLY A 178 -25.68 -0.76 1.12
CA GLY A 178 -25.75 0.29 2.11
C GLY A 178 -25.46 -0.18 3.54
N PHE A 179 -25.15 -1.47 3.72
CA PHE A 179 -24.73 -2.05 4.97
C PHE A 179 -23.22 -1.90 5.14
N ASP A 180 -22.77 -1.21 6.19
CA ASP A 180 -21.36 -1.03 6.51
C ASP A 180 -20.90 -2.16 7.44
N ASP A 181 -20.27 -3.17 6.89
CA ASP A 181 -19.75 -4.33 7.61
C ASP A 181 -18.42 -4.06 8.33
N GLY A 182 -17.90 -2.83 8.20
CA GLY A 182 -16.61 -2.42 8.75
C GLY A 182 -15.40 -2.75 7.86
N ASN A 183 -15.58 -3.51 6.77
CA ASN A 183 -14.52 -3.74 5.79
C ASN A 183 -14.25 -2.48 4.98
N ARG A 184 -13.19 -1.80 5.34
CA ARG A 184 -12.75 -0.57 4.68
C ARG A 184 -11.45 -0.79 3.93
N ILE A 185 -11.36 -0.20 2.76
CA ILE A 185 -10.19 -0.28 1.89
C ILE A 185 -9.55 1.09 1.82
N LYS A 186 -8.34 1.24 2.38
CA LYS A 186 -7.60 2.50 2.28
C LYS A 186 -7.32 2.80 0.82
N THR A 187 -7.89 3.90 0.34
CA THR A 187 -7.95 4.25 -1.08
C THR A 187 -7.36 5.63 -1.33
N ILE A 188 -6.52 5.73 -2.35
CA ILE A 188 -6.10 7.01 -2.94
C ILE A 188 -6.82 7.17 -4.28
N ASN A 189 -7.50 8.29 -4.47
CA ASN A 189 -8.08 8.69 -5.74
C ASN A 189 -7.34 9.90 -6.29
N ILE A 190 -6.68 9.75 -7.43
CA ILE A 190 -6.02 10.81 -8.17
C ILE A 190 -7.05 11.49 -9.06
N ILE A 191 -7.32 12.75 -8.81
CA ILE A 191 -8.19 13.57 -9.69
C ILE A 191 -7.30 14.34 -10.66
N THR A 192 -7.50 14.07 -11.94
CA THR A 192 -6.78 14.79 -13.00
C THR A 192 -7.45 16.12 -13.34
N ARG A 193 -6.65 17.09 -13.76
CA ARG A 193 -7.13 18.39 -14.26
C ARG A 193 -8.05 18.19 -15.47
N LYS A 194 -9.11 18.95 -15.57
CA LYS A 194 -10.11 18.82 -16.64
C LYS A 194 -9.50 18.96 -18.04
N ASP A 195 -8.53 19.88 -18.22
CA ASP A 195 -7.80 20.12 -19.46
C ASP A 195 -6.77 19.02 -19.81
N LYS A 196 -6.54 18.07 -18.89
CA LYS A 196 -5.60 16.96 -19.03
C LYS A 196 -6.29 15.60 -19.14
N ARG A 197 -7.59 15.55 -19.36
CA ARG A 197 -8.35 14.31 -19.53
C ARG A 197 -8.31 13.74 -20.94
N GLN A 198 -7.82 14.54 -21.90
CA GLN A 198 -7.62 14.12 -23.29
C GLN A 198 -6.20 14.40 -23.72
N GLY A 199 -5.50 13.36 -24.15
CA GLY A 199 -4.10 13.46 -24.56
C GLY A 199 -3.31 12.19 -24.28
N TYR A 200 -2.01 12.30 -24.42
CA TYR A 200 -1.10 11.20 -24.14
C TYR A 200 0.13 11.70 -23.39
N PHE A 201 0.68 10.83 -22.56
CA PHE A 201 1.92 11.05 -21.84
C PHE A 201 2.68 9.73 -21.72
N GLY A 202 3.97 9.84 -21.43
CA GLY A 202 4.81 8.66 -21.28
C GLY A 202 6.25 9.05 -20.98
N ARG A 203 7.06 8.02 -20.79
CA ARG A 203 8.48 8.14 -20.50
C ARG A 203 9.23 7.01 -21.18
N ALA A 204 10.36 7.32 -21.79
CA ALA A 204 11.34 6.36 -22.27
C ALA A 204 12.66 6.59 -21.53
N VAL A 205 13.30 5.53 -21.10
CA VAL A 205 14.57 5.53 -20.38
C VAL A 205 15.50 4.55 -21.08
N ALA A 206 16.74 4.96 -21.32
CA ALA A 206 17.82 4.08 -21.79
C ALA A 206 19.07 4.43 -20.99
N GLY A 207 19.64 3.45 -20.30
CA GLY A 207 20.82 3.60 -19.46
C GLY A 207 21.81 2.47 -19.67
N ALA A 208 23.09 2.82 -19.70
CA ALA A 208 24.21 1.88 -19.75
C ALA A 208 25.23 2.26 -18.67
N GLY A 209 25.79 1.27 -18.01
CA GLY A 209 26.71 1.43 -16.91
C GLY A 209 27.95 0.56 -16.99
N THR A 210 28.80 0.71 -15.98
CA THR A 210 29.93 -0.20 -15.76
C THR A 210 29.40 -1.59 -15.36
N ASP A 211 30.27 -2.61 -15.48
CA ASP A 211 29.93 -4.00 -15.13
C ASP A 211 28.67 -4.52 -15.86
N GLU A 212 28.57 -4.13 -17.16
CA GLU A 212 27.45 -4.53 -18.04
C GLU A 212 26.04 -4.13 -17.53
N LYS A 213 25.97 -3.20 -16.57
CA LYS A 213 24.69 -2.74 -16.02
C LYS A 213 23.88 -1.95 -17.04
N TYR A 214 22.58 -2.22 -17.10
CA TYR A 214 21.66 -1.51 -17.99
C TYR A 214 20.31 -1.22 -17.32
N ASP A 215 19.63 -0.19 -17.81
CA ASP A 215 18.26 0.20 -17.39
C ASP A 215 17.49 0.73 -18.60
N GLU A 216 16.60 -0.06 -19.11
CA GLU A 216 15.72 0.28 -20.21
C GLU A 216 14.27 0.22 -19.77
N SER A 217 13.52 1.26 -20.05
CA SER A 217 12.08 1.23 -19.79
C SER A 217 11.32 2.19 -20.67
N PHE A 218 10.09 1.84 -20.98
CA PHE A 218 9.16 2.76 -21.61
C PHE A 218 7.79 2.59 -20.98
N ASN A 219 7.04 3.69 -20.94
CA ASN A 219 5.62 3.69 -20.70
C ASN A 219 4.95 4.70 -21.64
N PHE A 220 3.74 4.35 -22.07
CA PHE A 220 2.91 5.20 -22.88
C PHE A 220 1.47 5.11 -22.42
N HIS A 221 0.83 6.24 -22.20
CA HIS A 221 -0.54 6.34 -21.75
C HIS A 221 -1.32 7.29 -22.63
N ARG A 222 -2.48 6.86 -23.12
CA ARG A 222 -3.46 7.69 -23.81
C ARG A 222 -4.72 7.76 -22.97
N PHE A 223 -5.18 8.96 -22.68
CA PHE A 223 -6.44 9.22 -22.03
C PHE A 223 -7.37 9.96 -23.02
N ASP A 224 -8.58 9.48 -23.10
CA ASP A 224 -9.66 10.13 -23.83
C ASP A 224 -10.95 9.99 -23.02
N ASN A 225 -11.11 10.87 -22.03
CA ASN A 225 -12.17 10.83 -21.01
C ASN A 225 -12.22 9.49 -20.26
N ASP A 226 -13.17 8.61 -20.63
CA ASP A 226 -13.35 7.30 -19.98
C ASP A 226 -12.44 6.22 -20.56
N GLN A 227 -12.00 6.41 -21.80
CA GLN A 227 -11.05 5.48 -22.43
C GLN A 227 -9.64 5.73 -21.94
N GLN A 228 -8.97 4.66 -21.54
CA GLN A 228 -7.59 4.67 -21.08
C GLN A 228 -6.84 3.50 -21.72
N ILE A 229 -5.77 3.81 -22.43
CA ILE A 229 -4.86 2.83 -23.02
C ILE A 229 -3.50 3.05 -22.41
N SER A 230 -2.86 1.99 -21.94
CA SER A 230 -1.51 2.06 -21.40
C SER A 230 -0.70 0.88 -21.88
N VAL A 231 0.53 1.15 -22.29
CA VAL A 231 1.53 0.13 -22.67
C VAL A 231 2.81 0.46 -21.93
N LEU A 232 3.46 -0.56 -21.39
CA LEU A 232 4.70 -0.37 -20.63
C LEU A 232 5.61 -1.57 -20.80
N GLY A 233 6.91 -1.32 -20.69
CA GLY A 233 7.95 -2.31 -20.75
C GLY A 233 9.18 -1.88 -19.97
N GLN A 234 9.94 -2.85 -19.48
CA GLN A 234 11.23 -2.62 -18.83
C GLN A 234 12.16 -3.80 -19.01
N GLY A 235 13.46 -3.50 -19.05
CA GLY A 235 14.56 -4.45 -18.94
C GLY A 235 15.66 -3.83 -18.10
N ASN A 236 16.15 -4.52 -17.06
CA ASN A 236 17.27 -4.03 -16.25
C ASN A 236 17.90 -5.14 -15.44
N ASP A 237 19.13 -4.93 -14.99
CA ASP A 237 19.87 -5.80 -14.08
C ASP A 237 20.36 -5.08 -12.82
N ILE A 238 19.63 -4.03 -12.42
CA ILE A 238 19.93 -3.17 -11.26
C ILE A 238 18.89 -3.29 -10.16
N ASN A 239 18.24 -4.42 -10.03
CA ASN A 239 17.20 -4.70 -9.03
C ASN A 239 16.00 -3.74 -9.08
N LYS A 240 15.77 -3.02 -10.19
CA LYS A 240 14.71 -2.05 -10.34
C LYS A 240 13.41 -2.76 -10.74
N GLN A 241 12.42 -2.78 -9.85
CA GLN A 241 11.10 -3.33 -10.11
C GLN A 241 10.07 -2.22 -10.17
N ASN A 242 9.45 -2.01 -11.34
CA ASN A 242 8.37 -1.05 -11.53
C ASN A 242 6.97 -1.69 -11.40
N PHE A 243 6.90 -3.01 -11.24
CA PHE A 243 5.68 -3.81 -11.10
C PHE A 243 5.73 -4.61 -9.81
N THR A 244 4.58 -4.81 -9.18
CA THR A 244 4.48 -5.69 -8.00
C THR A 244 4.49 -7.15 -8.43
N VAL A 245 5.43 -7.93 -7.90
CA VAL A 245 5.53 -9.40 -8.08
C VAL A 245 4.69 -10.12 -7.01
N GLN A 246 3.67 -9.50 -6.46
CA GLN A 246 2.98 -10.01 -5.27
C GLN A 246 2.08 -11.23 -5.50
N ASP A 247 1.84 -11.66 -6.73
CA ASP A 247 1.03 -12.86 -7.02
C ASP A 247 1.91 -14.00 -7.53
N VAL A 248 2.88 -14.40 -6.73
CA VAL A 248 3.67 -15.61 -7.01
C VAL A 248 2.85 -16.84 -6.62
N LEU A 249 2.68 -17.78 -7.54
CA LEU A 249 2.06 -19.09 -7.26
C LEU A 249 2.79 -19.77 -6.10
N GLY A 250 2.06 -20.23 -5.09
CA GLY A 250 2.60 -20.95 -3.95
C GLY A 250 3.08 -20.11 -2.77
N SER A 251 3.04 -18.77 -2.84
CA SER A 251 3.40 -17.92 -1.68
C SER A 251 2.28 -17.77 -0.64
N SER A 252 1.17 -18.47 -0.80
CA SER A 252 0.04 -18.45 0.14
C SER A 252 0.34 -19.15 1.48
N GLY A 253 1.51 -19.77 1.66
CA GLY A 253 1.86 -20.59 2.83
C GLY A 253 2.68 -19.93 3.94
N SER A 254 3.33 -18.78 3.76
CA SER A 254 4.30 -18.32 4.78
C SER A 254 4.33 -16.83 5.10
N ARG A 255 3.23 -16.10 4.96
CA ARG A 255 3.15 -14.70 5.43
C ARG A 255 2.33 -14.49 6.71
N ARG A 256 2.16 -15.50 7.52
CA ARG A 256 1.64 -15.39 8.90
C ARG A 256 2.75 -15.59 9.92
N GLY A 257 3.76 -14.76 9.97
CA GLY A 257 4.82 -14.92 10.96
C GLY A 257 5.91 -13.86 10.98
N SER A 258 5.79 -12.81 10.21
CA SER A 258 6.73 -11.69 10.34
C SER A 258 5.94 -10.45 10.74
N GLY A 259 5.87 -10.18 12.04
CA GLY A 259 5.43 -8.93 12.63
C GLY A 259 6.40 -7.79 12.34
N GLY A 260 6.72 -7.55 11.08
CA GLY A 260 7.38 -6.34 10.65
C GLY A 260 6.36 -5.22 10.59
N GLY A 261 6.36 -4.30 11.58
CA GLY A 261 5.63 -3.04 11.50
C GLY A 261 6.05 -2.23 10.26
N PRO A 262 5.28 -1.19 9.88
CA PRO A 262 5.55 -0.36 8.69
C PRO A 262 6.95 0.25 8.59
N GLY A 263 7.72 0.25 9.68
CA GLY A 263 9.10 0.76 9.73
C GLY A 263 10.19 -0.25 9.35
N ALA A 264 9.91 -1.56 9.36
CA ALA A 264 10.95 -2.58 9.13
C ALA A 264 11.24 -2.86 7.64
N ALA A 265 10.43 -2.34 6.72
CA ALA A 265 10.55 -2.59 5.28
C ALA A 265 11.35 -1.51 4.52
N ALA A 266 11.88 -0.50 5.21
CA ALA A 266 12.31 0.73 4.55
C ALA A 266 13.59 0.61 3.70
N ASN A 267 14.43 -0.44 3.84
CA ASN A 267 15.71 -0.52 3.12
C ASN A 267 16.22 -1.93 2.85
N GLN A 268 15.37 -2.90 2.60
CA GLN A 268 15.91 -4.14 2.08
C GLN A 268 16.29 -3.94 0.62
N SER A 269 17.59 -3.75 0.36
CA SER A 269 18.17 -4.12 -0.92
C SER A 269 17.63 -5.49 -1.28
N ALA A 270 17.12 -5.68 -2.50
CA ALA A 270 16.58 -6.98 -2.88
C ALA A 270 17.68 -8.04 -2.65
N ALA A 271 17.33 -9.14 -1.98
CA ALA A 271 18.26 -10.23 -1.76
C ALA A 271 18.70 -10.77 -3.11
N GLY A 272 20.02 -10.74 -3.37
CA GLY A 272 20.58 -11.14 -4.66
C GLY A 272 20.63 -10.02 -5.72
N ILE A 273 21.15 -10.38 -6.87
CA ILE A 273 21.17 -9.56 -8.08
C ILE A 273 20.06 -10.05 -8.99
N THR A 274 19.15 -9.15 -9.33
CA THR A 274 17.95 -9.49 -10.11
C THR A 274 18.00 -8.80 -11.46
N THR A 275 17.97 -9.61 -12.52
CA THR A 275 17.66 -9.15 -13.88
C THR A 275 16.17 -9.28 -14.13
N VAL A 276 15.55 -8.21 -14.60
CA VAL A 276 14.10 -8.13 -14.85
C VAL A 276 13.82 -7.81 -16.29
N TRP A 277 12.93 -8.57 -16.93
CA TRP A 277 12.28 -8.24 -18.20
C TRP A 277 10.78 -8.30 -18.02
N ALA A 278 10.09 -7.19 -18.25
CA ALA A 278 8.66 -7.14 -18.04
C ALA A 278 7.98 -6.24 -19.06
N GLY A 279 6.75 -6.58 -19.40
CA GLY A 279 5.93 -5.78 -20.30
C GLY A 279 4.46 -6.01 -20.04
N GLY A 280 3.63 -5.01 -20.39
CA GLY A 280 2.21 -5.14 -20.19
C GLY A 280 1.41 -4.08 -20.93
N ALA A 281 0.14 -4.41 -21.08
CA ALA A 281 -0.84 -3.52 -21.67
C ALA A 281 -2.11 -3.50 -20.82
N ASN A 282 -2.75 -2.35 -20.82
CA ASN A 282 -4.01 -2.12 -20.15
C ASN A 282 -4.96 -1.36 -21.08
N TYR A 283 -6.19 -1.80 -21.11
CA TYR A 283 -7.27 -1.13 -21.80
C TYR A 283 -8.47 -0.96 -20.89
N ARG A 284 -9.05 0.21 -20.88
CA ARG A 284 -10.28 0.54 -20.17
C ARG A 284 -11.17 1.41 -21.03
N ASP A 285 -12.47 1.14 -21.00
CA ASP A 285 -13.48 1.98 -21.62
C ASP A 285 -14.85 1.79 -20.97
N THR A 286 -15.78 2.72 -21.25
CA THR A 286 -17.17 2.66 -20.82
C THR A 286 -18.09 2.75 -22.04
N TRP A 287 -18.81 1.66 -22.33
CA TRP A 287 -19.74 1.58 -23.45
C TRP A 287 -21.18 1.57 -22.94
N GLY A 288 -21.81 2.74 -22.90
CA GLY A 288 -23.16 2.88 -22.37
C GLY A 288 -23.22 2.48 -20.88
N LYS A 289 -23.85 1.32 -20.60
CA LYS A 289 -23.99 0.77 -19.23
C LYS A 289 -22.89 -0.21 -18.84
N PHE A 290 -21.99 -0.54 -19.75
CA PHE A 290 -20.86 -1.45 -19.52
C PHE A 290 -19.60 -0.65 -19.21
N ASP A 291 -18.99 -0.94 -18.07
CA ASP A 291 -17.63 -0.49 -17.71
C ASP A 291 -16.71 -1.71 -17.82
N ALA A 292 -15.79 -1.66 -18.77
CA ALA A 292 -14.88 -2.77 -19.05
C ALA A 292 -13.43 -2.34 -18.87
N TYR A 293 -12.66 -3.19 -18.24
CA TYR A 293 -11.23 -3.03 -18.00
C TYR A 293 -10.54 -4.37 -18.24
N GLY A 294 -9.40 -4.35 -18.90
CA GLY A 294 -8.58 -5.54 -19.12
C GLY A 294 -7.09 -5.20 -19.05
N SER A 295 -6.29 -6.10 -18.52
CA SER A 295 -4.82 -5.98 -18.50
C SER A 295 -4.15 -7.31 -18.72
N TYR A 296 -3.03 -7.27 -19.40
CA TYR A 296 -2.09 -8.36 -19.56
C TYR A 296 -0.70 -7.90 -19.14
N PHE A 297 0.00 -8.71 -18.33
CA PHE A 297 1.37 -8.48 -17.91
C PHE A 297 2.19 -9.75 -18.06
N TYR A 298 3.38 -9.60 -18.59
CA TYR A 298 4.45 -10.59 -18.60
C TYR A 298 5.60 -10.06 -17.74
N ASN A 299 6.17 -10.91 -16.88
CA ASN A 299 7.34 -10.61 -16.08
C ASN A 299 8.27 -11.82 -16.03
N PHE A 300 9.54 -11.59 -16.35
CA PHE A 300 10.62 -12.57 -16.20
C PHE A 300 11.65 -12.01 -15.23
N ASN A 301 11.98 -12.79 -14.20
CA ASN A 301 13.02 -12.48 -13.24
C ASN A 301 14.08 -13.58 -13.24
N HIS A 302 15.33 -13.16 -13.28
CA HIS A 302 16.49 -13.98 -13.04
C HIS A 302 17.19 -13.45 -11.80
N VAL A 303 17.16 -14.21 -10.71
CA VAL A 303 17.74 -13.83 -9.42
C VAL A 303 18.94 -14.70 -9.16
N SER A 304 20.12 -14.09 -8.96
CA SER A 304 21.33 -14.77 -8.50
C SER A 304 21.65 -14.29 -7.09
N SER A 305 21.78 -15.21 -6.16
CA SER A 305 22.05 -14.89 -4.76
C SER A 305 23.03 -15.90 -4.15
N ASN A 306 23.82 -15.44 -3.19
CA ASN A 306 24.54 -16.32 -2.28
C ASN A 306 24.24 -15.84 -0.85
N THR A 307 23.60 -16.71 -0.07
CA THR A 307 23.28 -16.44 1.32
C THR A 307 24.19 -17.26 2.22
N GLN A 308 24.94 -16.57 3.04
CA GLN A 308 25.70 -17.15 4.13
C GLN A 308 24.93 -16.93 5.43
N SER A 309 24.73 -17.97 6.20
CA SER A 309 24.03 -17.89 7.47
C SER A 309 24.75 -18.64 8.58
N LEU A 310 24.60 -18.12 9.78
CA LEU A 310 25.02 -18.78 11.01
C LEU A 310 23.78 -18.91 11.89
N THR A 311 23.40 -20.15 12.16
CA THR A 311 22.18 -20.49 12.91
C THR A 311 22.57 -21.24 14.17
N GLN A 312 22.21 -20.72 15.31
CA GLN A 312 22.34 -21.38 16.61
C GLN A 312 20.97 -21.91 17.03
N LYS A 313 20.90 -23.23 17.25
CA LYS A 313 19.71 -23.94 17.75
C LYS A 313 19.94 -24.39 19.19
N PHE A 314 18.94 -24.20 20.02
CA PHE A 314 18.97 -24.51 21.44
C PHE A 314 18.02 -25.67 21.74
N PHE A 315 18.50 -26.72 22.47
CA PHE A 315 17.76 -27.95 22.65
C PHE A 315 17.35 -28.21 24.11
N SER A 316 18.02 -27.60 25.09
CA SER A 316 17.76 -27.86 26.51
C SER A 316 17.46 -26.60 27.30
N SER A 317 16.72 -26.76 28.41
CA SER A 317 16.45 -25.68 29.37
C SER A 317 17.47 -25.62 30.50
N THR A 318 18.18 -26.74 30.77
CA THR A 318 19.06 -26.90 31.95
C THR A 318 20.54 -26.97 31.63
N ASP A 319 20.89 -27.42 30.44
CA ASP A 319 22.25 -27.41 29.91
C ASP A 319 22.24 -26.51 28.69
N ASP A 320 23.20 -25.60 28.56
CA ASP A 320 23.35 -24.70 27.39
C ASP A 320 23.64 -25.47 26.08
N THR A 321 23.01 -26.62 25.89
CA THR A 321 23.20 -27.49 24.72
C THR A 321 22.66 -26.76 23.49
N SER A 322 23.57 -26.35 22.65
CA SER A 322 23.24 -25.71 21.39
C SER A 322 24.09 -26.28 20.26
N ASN A 323 23.51 -26.31 19.08
CA ASN A 323 24.24 -26.56 17.84
C ASN A 323 24.34 -25.29 17.02
N THR A 324 25.54 -25.02 16.52
CA THR A 324 25.78 -23.90 15.61
C THR A 324 26.00 -24.43 14.19
N THR A 325 25.15 -24.04 13.27
CA THR A 325 25.22 -24.39 11.85
C THR A 325 25.68 -23.17 11.04
N THR A 326 26.81 -23.33 10.36
CA THR A 326 27.24 -22.39 9.30
C THR A 326 26.80 -22.95 7.97
N ARG A 327 26.14 -22.11 7.15
CA ARG A 327 25.61 -22.51 5.85
C ARG A 327 25.97 -21.48 4.78
N SER A 328 26.37 -21.97 3.60
CA SER A 328 26.48 -21.18 2.37
C SER A 328 25.54 -21.76 1.32
N ASN A 329 24.69 -20.91 0.73
CA ASN A 329 23.64 -21.31 -0.20
C ASN A 329 23.62 -20.41 -1.45
N PRO A 330 24.53 -20.65 -2.41
CA PRO A 330 24.43 -20.03 -3.72
C PRO A 330 23.22 -20.58 -4.47
N ALA A 331 22.41 -19.66 -5.03
CA ALA A 331 21.19 -20.01 -5.73
C ALA A 331 20.94 -19.11 -6.94
N ILE A 332 20.38 -19.70 -7.98
CA ILE A 332 19.87 -19.01 -9.17
C ILE A 332 18.41 -19.40 -9.31
N SER A 333 17.54 -18.42 -9.44
CA SER A 333 16.10 -18.67 -9.69
C SER A 333 15.63 -17.91 -10.91
N ARG A 334 14.98 -18.62 -11.83
CA ARG A 334 14.37 -18.06 -13.03
C ARG A 334 12.87 -18.19 -12.91
N THR A 335 12.15 -17.06 -12.95
CA THR A 335 10.69 -17.05 -12.82
C THR A 335 10.09 -16.28 -13.98
N ALA A 336 9.22 -16.95 -14.75
CA ALA A 336 8.37 -16.34 -15.76
C ALA A 336 6.93 -16.32 -15.26
N ASN A 337 6.29 -15.17 -15.33
CA ASN A 337 4.91 -14.96 -14.84
C ASN A 337 4.10 -14.20 -15.90
N GLN A 338 2.89 -14.70 -16.19
CA GLN A 338 1.91 -14.06 -17.06
C GLN A 338 0.62 -13.85 -16.28
N ARG A 339 0.10 -12.64 -16.32
CA ARG A 339 -1.11 -12.27 -15.58
C ARG A 339 -2.13 -11.61 -16.50
N ILE A 340 -3.35 -12.12 -16.44
CA ILE A 340 -4.50 -11.62 -17.19
C ILE A 340 -5.57 -11.24 -16.19
N ASN A 341 -6.00 -9.98 -16.23
CA ASN A 341 -7.11 -9.50 -15.41
C ASN A 341 -8.18 -8.88 -16.31
N PHE A 342 -9.43 -9.20 -16.02
CA PHE A 342 -10.57 -8.52 -16.58
C PHE A 342 -11.49 -8.03 -15.46
N ASN A 343 -12.21 -6.96 -15.72
CA ASN A 343 -13.32 -6.51 -14.91
C ASN A 343 -14.39 -5.97 -15.83
N ILE A 344 -15.55 -6.58 -15.79
CA ILE A 344 -16.74 -6.15 -16.55
C ILE A 344 -17.82 -5.87 -15.53
N GLU A 345 -18.30 -4.64 -15.51
CA GLU A 345 -19.44 -4.23 -14.70
C GLU A 345 -20.55 -3.73 -15.62
N ASN A 346 -21.74 -4.29 -15.47
CA ASN A 346 -22.92 -3.83 -16.17
C ASN A 346 -23.96 -3.34 -15.17
N LYS A 347 -24.44 -2.12 -15.39
CA LYS A 347 -25.57 -1.50 -14.71
C LYS A 347 -26.74 -1.49 -15.68
N SER A 348 -27.35 -2.69 -15.90
CA SER A 348 -28.41 -2.89 -16.89
C SER A 348 -29.57 -1.93 -16.67
N ASP A 349 -29.92 -1.69 -15.40
CA ASP A 349 -30.88 -0.68 -14.96
C ASP A 349 -30.47 -0.14 -13.58
N SER A 350 -31.32 0.70 -12.98
CA SER A 350 -31.10 1.24 -11.64
C SER A 350 -31.13 0.17 -10.54
N ASN A 351 -31.73 -0.98 -10.80
CA ASN A 351 -32.01 -2.01 -9.80
C ASN A 351 -31.10 -3.24 -9.97
N ASN A 352 -30.73 -3.58 -11.21
CA ASN A 352 -29.97 -4.77 -11.53
C ASN A 352 -28.56 -4.42 -12.00
N SER A 353 -27.56 -5.13 -11.47
CA SER A 353 -26.20 -5.04 -11.96
C SER A 353 -25.48 -6.36 -11.79
N PHE A 354 -24.50 -6.62 -12.68
CA PHE A 354 -23.57 -7.70 -12.47
C PHE A 354 -22.12 -7.21 -12.59
N VAL A 355 -21.25 -7.92 -11.90
CA VAL A 355 -19.81 -7.69 -11.94
C VAL A 355 -19.13 -9.02 -12.15
N PHE A 356 -18.22 -9.08 -13.14
CA PHE A 356 -17.41 -10.25 -13.43
C PHE A 356 -15.92 -9.86 -13.44
N ARG A 357 -15.12 -10.51 -12.60
CA ARG A 357 -13.69 -10.16 -12.36
C ARG A 357 -12.82 -11.40 -12.36
N PRO A 358 -12.49 -11.99 -13.51
CA PRO A 358 -11.50 -13.06 -13.58
C PRO A 358 -10.07 -12.51 -13.42
N ASN A 359 -9.27 -13.25 -12.66
CA ASN A 359 -7.82 -13.02 -12.50
C ASN A 359 -7.12 -14.36 -12.73
N ILE A 360 -6.30 -14.43 -13.77
CA ILE A 360 -5.61 -15.64 -14.19
C ILE A 360 -4.13 -15.38 -14.21
N THR A 361 -3.36 -16.23 -13.55
CA THR A 361 -1.89 -16.15 -13.51
C THR A 361 -1.30 -17.48 -13.96
N PHE A 362 -0.37 -17.45 -14.90
CA PHE A 362 0.48 -18.56 -15.29
C PHE A 362 1.88 -18.29 -14.80
N GLN A 363 2.53 -19.28 -14.20
CA GLN A 363 3.88 -19.14 -13.69
C GLN A 363 4.71 -20.38 -13.96
N THR A 364 5.98 -20.15 -14.31
CA THR A 364 7.04 -21.17 -14.31
C THR A 364 8.19 -20.64 -13.49
N THR A 365 8.69 -21.46 -12.56
CA THR A 365 9.85 -21.13 -11.72
C THR A 365 10.83 -22.28 -11.78
N SER A 366 12.10 -21.97 -12.06
CA SER A 366 13.20 -22.96 -12.11
C SER A 366 14.33 -22.48 -11.19
N PRO A 367 14.35 -22.91 -9.92
CA PRO A 367 15.45 -22.68 -9.01
C PRO A 367 16.54 -23.74 -9.17
N ASP A 368 17.78 -23.27 -9.12
CA ASP A 368 19.02 -24.05 -8.99
C ASP A 368 19.69 -23.59 -7.69
N ALA A 369 19.99 -24.50 -6.78
CA ALA A 369 20.65 -24.14 -5.53
C ALA A 369 21.71 -25.17 -5.13
N SER A 370 22.79 -24.69 -4.52
CA SER A 370 23.75 -25.51 -3.82
C SER A 370 23.70 -25.20 -2.34
N THR A 371 23.97 -26.18 -1.52
CA THR A 371 24.04 -26.03 -0.07
C THR A 371 25.34 -26.63 0.42
N ASN A 372 26.10 -25.85 1.19
CA ASN A 372 27.22 -26.33 2.00
C ASN A 372 26.97 -25.92 3.44
N SER A 373 26.84 -26.88 4.33
CA SER A 373 26.62 -26.58 5.75
C SER A 373 27.51 -27.45 6.64
N SER A 374 27.91 -26.87 7.77
CA SER A 374 28.65 -27.53 8.82
C SER A 374 27.99 -27.18 10.16
N THR A 375 27.69 -28.19 10.94
CA THR A 375 27.10 -28.05 12.27
C THR A 375 28.09 -28.56 13.31
N VAL A 376 28.31 -27.75 14.34
CA VAL A 376 29.14 -28.06 15.50
C VAL A 376 28.30 -27.95 16.78
N ASP A 377 28.64 -28.70 17.80
CA ASP A 377 28.06 -28.53 19.12
C ASP A 377 28.66 -27.29 19.85
N GLN A 378 28.23 -27.10 21.09
CA GLN A 378 28.70 -25.97 21.92
C GLN A 378 30.21 -26.01 22.20
N ASP A 379 30.83 -27.21 22.20
CA ASP A 379 32.27 -27.42 22.44
C ASP A 379 33.08 -27.31 21.14
N GLY A 380 32.41 -27.01 19.99
CA GLY A 380 33.03 -26.93 18.68
C GLY A 380 33.30 -28.31 18.02
N ARG A 381 32.77 -29.41 18.57
CA ARG A 381 32.91 -30.72 17.95
C ARG A 381 31.97 -30.88 16.76
N PRO A 382 32.40 -31.49 15.66
CA PRO A 382 31.58 -31.67 14.49
C PRO A 382 30.38 -32.59 14.79
N VAL A 383 29.18 -32.15 14.47
CA VAL A 383 27.92 -32.92 14.56
C VAL A 383 27.53 -33.46 13.20
N SER A 384 27.48 -32.58 12.19
CA SER A 384 27.18 -32.98 10.81
C SER A 384 27.74 -32.02 9.77
N THR A 385 27.96 -32.56 8.57
CA THR A 385 28.23 -31.75 7.39
C THR A 385 27.31 -32.20 6.26
N THR A 386 26.84 -31.21 5.47
CA THR A 386 25.99 -31.47 4.29
C THR A 386 26.53 -30.69 3.10
N THR A 387 26.75 -31.40 2.00
CA THR A 387 26.91 -30.77 0.69
C THR A 387 25.81 -31.24 -0.22
N GLY A 388 25.10 -30.33 -0.90
CA GLY A 388 23.98 -30.73 -1.74
C GLY A 388 23.75 -29.77 -2.90
N ASN A 389 23.11 -30.29 -3.95
CA ASN A 389 22.64 -29.54 -5.10
C ASN A 389 21.19 -29.91 -5.38
N SER A 390 20.37 -28.90 -5.68
CA SER A 390 19.00 -29.08 -6.13
C SER A 390 18.72 -28.33 -7.40
N HIS A 391 17.99 -28.95 -8.28
CA HIS A 391 17.44 -28.34 -9.49
C HIS A 391 15.98 -28.71 -9.60
N SER A 392 15.10 -27.73 -9.84
CA SER A 392 13.70 -28.04 -10.07
C SER A 392 13.05 -27.12 -11.09
N THR A 393 11.91 -27.57 -11.60
CA THR A 393 11.03 -26.74 -12.44
C THR A 393 9.61 -26.93 -11.96
N ASN A 394 8.97 -25.84 -11.60
CA ASN A 394 7.57 -25.79 -11.17
C ASN A 394 6.79 -24.92 -12.13
N SER A 395 5.72 -25.46 -12.72
CA SER A 395 4.86 -24.75 -13.68
C SER A 395 3.39 -24.91 -13.29
N GLY A 396 2.62 -23.86 -13.41
CA GLY A 396 1.22 -23.94 -13.08
C GLY A 396 0.42 -22.71 -13.47
N PHE A 397 -0.85 -22.79 -13.19
CA PHE A 397 -1.76 -21.64 -13.32
C PHE A 397 -2.63 -21.50 -12.08
N ASN A 398 -3.04 -20.27 -11.85
CA ASN A 398 -3.91 -19.91 -10.76
C ASN A 398 -5.04 -19.00 -11.30
N ILE A 399 -6.28 -19.35 -10.99
CA ILE A 399 -7.45 -18.49 -11.13
C ILE A 399 -7.79 -18.04 -9.71
N ASN A 400 -7.40 -16.82 -9.32
CA ASN A 400 -7.49 -16.38 -7.93
C ASN A 400 -8.53 -15.29 -7.74
N GLY A 401 -9.46 -15.51 -6.79
CA GLY A 401 -10.44 -14.52 -6.39
C GLY A 401 -11.32 -14.07 -7.55
N SER A 402 -11.47 -14.91 -8.59
CA SER A 402 -12.40 -14.65 -9.68
C SER A 402 -13.81 -14.66 -9.14
N ASN A 403 -14.52 -13.56 -9.28
CA ASN A 403 -15.88 -13.46 -8.80
C ASN A 403 -16.87 -13.05 -9.91
N LEU A 404 -18.06 -13.64 -9.81
CA LEU A 404 -19.25 -13.20 -10.52
C LEU A 404 -20.27 -12.78 -9.46
N THR A 405 -20.59 -11.50 -9.43
CA THR A 405 -21.56 -10.95 -8.48
C THR A 405 -22.81 -10.50 -9.22
N LEU A 406 -23.95 -11.05 -8.85
CA LEU A 406 -25.28 -10.66 -9.32
C LEU A 406 -25.96 -9.86 -8.23
N ARG A 407 -26.59 -8.74 -8.57
CA ARG A 407 -27.16 -7.79 -7.62
C ARG A 407 -28.52 -7.29 -8.05
N HIS A 408 -29.45 -7.23 -7.08
CA HIS A 408 -30.78 -6.66 -7.28
C HIS A 408 -31.17 -5.73 -6.11
N LYS A 409 -31.62 -4.51 -6.43
CA LYS A 409 -32.21 -3.56 -5.51
C LYS A 409 -33.74 -3.58 -5.63
N PHE A 410 -34.43 -3.79 -4.53
CA PHE A 410 -35.88 -3.70 -4.50
C PHE A 410 -36.36 -2.24 -4.46
N LYS A 411 -37.66 -2.02 -4.64
CA LYS A 411 -38.27 -0.68 -4.56
C LYS A 411 -38.10 -0.02 -3.18
N LYS A 412 -38.09 -0.81 -2.10
CA LYS A 412 -37.82 -0.31 -0.74
C LYS A 412 -36.31 0.03 -0.61
N PRO A 413 -35.95 1.29 -0.29
CA PRO A 413 -34.54 1.66 -0.12
C PRO A 413 -33.81 0.75 0.88
N PHE A 414 -32.56 0.39 0.61
CA PHE A 414 -31.72 -0.53 1.39
C PHE A 414 -32.17 -1.99 1.45
N ARG A 415 -33.30 -2.36 0.79
CA ARG A 415 -33.64 -3.76 0.59
C ARG A 415 -32.92 -4.25 -0.66
N THR A 416 -32.00 -5.20 -0.48
CA THR A 416 -31.17 -5.73 -1.58
C THR A 416 -31.01 -7.24 -1.46
N ILE A 417 -30.75 -7.88 -2.56
CA ILE A 417 -30.28 -9.26 -2.62
C ILE A 417 -29.07 -9.34 -3.55
N SER A 418 -28.06 -10.09 -3.17
CA SER A 418 -26.89 -10.34 -4.03
C SER A 418 -26.43 -11.78 -3.90
N LEU A 419 -25.94 -12.31 -5.02
CA LEU A 419 -25.25 -13.59 -5.08
C LEU A 419 -23.84 -13.33 -5.57
N ASP A 420 -22.85 -13.64 -4.73
CA ASP A 420 -21.43 -13.59 -5.07
C ASP A 420 -20.87 -15.00 -5.22
N LEU A 421 -20.40 -15.32 -6.41
CA LEU A 421 -19.78 -16.60 -6.75
C LEU A 421 -18.27 -16.40 -6.83
N THR A 422 -17.57 -16.68 -5.74
CA THR A 422 -16.10 -16.56 -5.70
C THR A 422 -15.47 -17.93 -5.91
N GLY A 423 -14.51 -18.01 -6.83
CA GLY A 423 -13.78 -19.24 -7.14
C GLY A 423 -12.27 -19.02 -7.16
N THR A 424 -11.54 -20.04 -6.69
CA THR A 424 -10.09 -20.15 -6.84
C THR A 424 -9.76 -21.54 -7.36
N VAL A 425 -8.95 -21.59 -8.42
CA VAL A 425 -8.38 -22.82 -8.95
C VAL A 425 -6.88 -22.66 -8.97
N ASN A 426 -6.16 -23.62 -8.39
CA ASN A 426 -4.71 -23.64 -8.40
C ASN A 426 -4.23 -24.99 -8.91
N VAL A 427 -3.45 -24.95 -9.98
CA VAL A 427 -2.78 -26.13 -10.55
C VAL A 427 -1.29 -25.84 -10.59
N ASN A 428 -0.50 -26.70 -9.99
CA ASN A 428 0.95 -26.62 -10.00
C ASN A 428 1.53 -28.00 -10.24
N ASN A 429 2.48 -28.12 -11.16
CA ASN A 429 3.22 -29.33 -11.43
C ASN A 429 4.71 -29.01 -11.34
N GLY A 430 5.42 -29.82 -10.57
CA GLY A 430 6.85 -29.66 -10.33
C GLY A 430 7.58 -30.97 -10.54
N ASN A 431 8.83 -30.85 -10.95
CA ASN A 431 9.77 -31.96 -10.92
C ASN A 431 11.17 -31.43 -10.60
N GLY A 432 12.01 -32.27 -10.05
CA GLY A 432 13.35 -31.84 -9.73
C GLY A 432 14.26 -32.98 -9.29
N TYR A 433 15.53 -32.64 -9.18
CA TYR A 433 16.58 -33.52 -8.71
C TYR A 433 17.18 -32.94 -7.43
N TYR A 434 17.43 -33.81 -6.49
CA TYR A 434 18.13 -33.49 -5.25
C TYR A 434 19.28 -34.50 -5.07
N ASN A 435 20.50 -33.96 -4.92
CA ASN A 435 21.67 -34.76 -4.61
C ASN A 435 22.32 -34.20 -3.36
N SER A 436 22.59 -35.00 -2.36
CA SER A 436 23.34 -34.58 -1.17
C SER A 436 24.26 -35.68 -0.63
N ASN A 437 25.33 -35.18 0.00
CA ASN A 437 26.22 -36.01 0.82
C ASN A 437 26.17 -35.47 2.25
N ASN A 438 25.69 -36.27 3.15
CA ASN A 438 25.52 -35.95 4.56
C ASN A 438 26.41 -36.84 5.41
N THR A 439 27.27 -36.23 6.24
CA THR A 439 28.07 -36.92 7.22
C THR A 439 27.58 -36.60 8.62
N TYR A 440 27.26 -37.63 9.40
CA TYR A 440 26.77 -37.53 10.78
C TYR A 440 27.85 -38.10 11.71
N TYR A 441 28.58 -37.23 12.38
CA TYR A 441 29.72 -37.62 13.21
C TYR A 441 29.32 -38.34 14.51
N ALA A 442 28.15 -37.97 15.09
CA ALA A 442 27.66 -38.59 16.34
C ALA A 442 27.31 -40.05 16.21
N ILE A 443 26.96 -40.53 15.01
CA ILE A 443 26.54 -41.90 14.70
C ILE A 443 27.45 -42.58 13.69
N ASP A 444 28.58 -41.93 13.34
CA ASP A 444 29.58 -42.36 12.37
C ASP A 444 28.94 -42.88 11.05
N SER A 445 28.06 -42.06 10.48
CA SER A 445 27.27 -42.42 9.30
C SER A 445 27.45 -41.43 8.16
N VAL A 446 27.56 -41.93 6.95
CA VAL A 446 27.54 -41.13 5.72
C VAL A 446 26.35 -41.56 4.87
N GLN A 447 25.52 -40.59 4.52
CA GLN A 447 24.35 -40.80 3.69
C GLN A 447 24.51 -40.05 2.37
N ASN A 448 24.43 -40.76 1.26
CA ASN A 448 24.41 -40.17 -0.08
C ASN A 448 23.01 -40.29 -0.66
N LEU A 449 22.35 -39.14 -0.87
CA LEU A 449 21.05 -39.08 -1.52
C LEU A 449 21.20 -38.67 -2.97
N LYS A 450 20.56 -39.38 -3.87
CA LYS A 450 20.35 -39.04 -5.26
C LYS A 450 18.90 -39.30 -5.58
N GLN A 451 18.10 -38.27 -5.67
CA GLN A 451 16.66 -38.35 -5.77
C GLN A 451 16.10 -37.57 -6.94
N PHE A 452 15.06 -38.08 -7.54
CA PHE A 452 14.16 -37.38 -8.43
C PHE A 452 12.80 -37.32 -7.79
N TYR A 453 12.18 -36.14 -7.78
CA TYR A 453 10.82 -35.99 -7.29
C TYR A 453 9.91 -35.38 -8.38
N ASN A 454 8.64 -35.74 -8.28
CA ASN A 454 7.56 -35.25 -9.13
C ASN A 454 6.40 -34.84 -8.25
N ASP A 455 6.08 -33.56 -8.27
CA ASP A 455 5.04 -32.97 -7.45
C ASP A 455 3.87 -32.48 -8.31
N SER A 456 2.66 -32.72 -7.84
CA SER A 456 1.49 -32.05 -8.43
C SER A 456 0.51 -31.59 -7.35
N LEU A 457 -0.04 -30.42 -7.54
CA LEU A 457 -1.08 -29.84 -6.71
C LEU A 457 -2.24 -29.39 -7.59
N HIS A 458 -3.42 -29.94 -7.32
CA HIS A 458 -4.68 -29.50 -7.89
C HIS A 458 -5.60 -29.05 -6.77
N SER A 459 -5.92 -27.76 -6.70
CA SER A 459 -6.80 -27.21 -5.68
C SER A 459 -7.92 -26.40 -6.28
N VAL A 460 -9.15 -26.66 -5.82
CA VAL A 460 -10.35 -25.93 -6.19
C VAL A 460 -11.02 -25.44 -4.92
N ASN A 461 -11.29 -24.14 -4.84
CA ASN A 461 -12.10 -23.56 -3.77
C ASN A 461 -13.25 -22.77 -4.43
N LEU A 462 -14.48 -23.09 -4.06
CA LEU A 462 -15.69 -22.39 -4.49
C LEU A 462 -16.42 -21.88 -3.27
N SER A 463 -16.77 -20.60 -3.27
CA SER A 463 -17.40 -19.94 -2.13
C SER A 463 -18.55 -19.03 -2.56
N PRO A 464 -19.72 -19.60 -2.92
CA PRO A 464 -20.94 -18.84 -3.14
C PRO A 464 -21.40 -18.18 -1.84
N THR A 465 -21.80 -16.90 -1.93
CA THR A 465 -22.36 -16.13 -0.84
C THR A 465 -23.66 -15.48 -1.28
N LEU A 466 -24.76 -15.80 -0.61
CA LEU A 466 -26.04 -15.14 -0.77
C LEU A 466 -26.21 -14.14 0.36
N SER A 467 -26.45 -12.88 0.01
CA SER A 467 -26.65 -11.80 0.99
C SER A 467 -28.01 -11.12 0.75
N TYR A 468 -28.78 -10.94 1.81
CA TYR A 468 -30.04 -10.22 1.80
C TYR A 468 -30.04 -9.13 2.87
N THR A 469 -30.43 -7.91 2.51
CA THR A 469 -30.59 -6.80 3.46
C THR A 469 -32.05 -6.37 3.55
N GLU A 470 -32.53 -6.17 4.78
CA GLU A 470 -33.86 -5.67 5.09
C GLU A 470 -33.76 -4.40 5.94
N PRO A 471 -34.27 -3.26 5.47
CA PRO A 471 -34.35 -2.05 6.29
C PRO A 471 -35.49 -2.20 7.29
N LEU A 472 -35.15 -2.25 8.58
CA LEU A 472 -36.11 -2.31 9.70
C LEU A 472 -36.68 -0.92 10.03
N SER A 473 -35.83 0.12 9.87
CA SER A 473 -36.23 1.52 10.05
C SER A 473 -35.34 2.43 9.16
N LYS A 474 -35.53 3.76 9.27
CA LYS A 474 -34.68 4.74 8.60
C LYS A 474 -33.20 4.69 9.08
N HIS A 475 -32.98 4.12 10.25
CA HIS A 475 -31.68 4.09 10.93
C HIS A 475 -31.15 2.68 11.18
N ALA A 476 -31.94 1.63 10.87
CA ALA A 476 -31.57 0.27 11.17
C ALA A 476 -31.77 -0.66 9.97
N VAL A 477 -30.76 -1.48 9.71
CA VAL A 477 -30.74 -2.48 8.63
C VAL A 477 -30.34 -3.84 9.22
N LEU A 478 -31.04 -4.89 8.84
CA LEU A 478 -30.69 -6.27 9.10
C LEU A 478 -30.06 -6.87 7.84
N GLU A 479 -28.94 -7.57 7.99
CA GLU A 479 -28.33 -8.34 6.91
C GLU A 479 -28.28 -9.82 7.29
N LEU A 480 -28.70 -10.66 6.37
CA LEU A 480 -28.62 -12.11 6.46
C LEU A 480 -27.70 -12.62 5.35
N ASN A 481 -26.67 -13.37 5.74
CA ASN A 481 -25.74 -13.97 4.80
C ASN A 481 -25.70 -15.47 4.97
N TYR A 482 -25.74 -16.19 3.85
CA TYR A 482 -25.41 -17.59 3.77
C TYR A 482 -24.20 -17.77 2.87
N ASN A 483 -23.15 -18.38 3.39
CA ASN A 483 -21.94 -18.71 2.64
C ASN A 483 -21.71 -20.22 2.69
N HIS A 484 -21.65 -20.85 1.52
CA HIS A 484 -21.15 -22.20 1.38
C HIS A 484 -19.72 -22.16 0.84
N THR A 485 -18.82 -22.95 1.40
CA THR A 485 -17.43 -23.07 0.91
C THR A 485 -17.14 -24.55 0.67
N TYR A 486 -16.79 -24.86 -0.58
CA TYR A 486 -16.26 -26.14 -1.00
C TYR A 486 -14.79 -26.01 -1.32
N ASN A 487 -13.96 -26.78 -0.65
CA ASN A 487 -12.52 -26.84 -0.88
C ASN A 487 -12.12 -28.28 -1.18
N ARG A 488 -11.44 -28.50 -2.30
CA ARG A 488 -10.83 -29.78 -2.65
C ARG A 488 -9.39 -29.53 -3.07
N SER A 489 -8.45 -30.22 -2.44
CA SER A 489 -7.03 -30.21 -2.81
C SER A 489 -6.54 -31.64 -2.96
N THR A 490 -5.86 -31.92 -4.06
CA THR A 490 -5.18 -33.20 -4.31
C THR A 490 -3.72 -32.89 -4.54
N THR A 491 -2.88 -33.51 -3.75
CA THR A 491 -1.42 -33.35 -3.83
C THR A 491 -0.82 -34.71 -4.06
N HIS A 492 0.08 -34.80 -5.04
CA HIS A 492 0.94 -35.95 -5.24
C HIS A 492 2.38 -35.46 -5.15
N ASN A 493 3.13 -36.06 -4.25
CA ASN A 493 4.58 -35.88 -4.13
C ASN A 493 5.18 -37.30 -4.16
N ASN A 494 5.83 -37.62 -5.28
CA ASN A 494 6.46 -38.92 -5.47
C ASN A 494 7.97 -38.71 -5.62
N THR A 495 8.73 -39.38 -4.76
CA THR A 495 10.19 -39.32 -4.75
C THR A 495 10.74 -40.70 -5.15
N PHE A 496 11.78 -40.69 -5.95
CA PHE A 496 12.44 -41.91 -6.46
C PHE A 496 13.94 -41.80 -6.24
N ASP A 497 14.52 -42.82 -5.64
CA ASP A 497 15.95 -42.93 -5.45
C ASP A 497 16.63 -43.45 -6.74
N TYR A 498 17.85 -43.01 -6.94
CA TYR A 498 18.72 -43.48 -8.00
C TYR A 498 19.24 -44.86 -7.67
N VAL A 499 19.07 -45.84 -8.55
CA VAL A 499 19.54 -47.19 -8.36
C VAL A 499 20.93 -47.38 -9.01
N ASP A 500 20.99 -47.30 -10.31
CA ASP A 500 22.21 -47.43 -11.10
C ASP A 500 22.05 -46.82 -12.49
N SER A 501 23.08 -46.83 -13.31
CA SER A 501 23.08 -46.24 -14.65
C SER A 501 22.11 -46.88 -15.65
N SER A 502 21.67 -48.12 -15.38
CA SER A 502 20.73 -48.85 -16.25
C SER A 502 19.26 -48.59 -15.87
N LYS A 503 19.00 -48.37 -14.59
CA LYS A 503 17.65 -48.19 -14.02
C LYS A 503 17.31 -46.72 -13.69
N GLY A 504 18.32 -45.87 -13.54
CA GLY A 504 18.14 -44.46 -13.20
C GLY A 504 17.43 -44.24 -11.89
N TYR A 505 16.50 -43.30 -11.84
CA TYR A 505 15.64 -42.99 -10.68
C TYR A 505 14.36 -43.81 -10.73
N SER A 506 14.42 -45.05 -10.22
CA SER A 506 13.33 -46.03 -10.32
C SER A 506 12.89 -46.65 -9.01
N SER A 507 13.64 -46.49 -7.92
CA SER A 507 13.26 -46.97 -6.59
C SER A 507 12.33 -46.00 -5.90
N PHE A 508 11.06 -46.33 -5.74
CA PHE A 508 10.10 -45.50 -5.04
C PHE A 508 10.47 -45.32 -3.58
N ASP A 509 10.70 -44.07 -3.16
CA ASP A 509 10.98 -43.73 -1.77
C ASP A 509 9.69 -43.39 -1.02
N SER A 510 9.22 -44.34 -0.23
CA SER A 510 7.98 -44.18 0.52
C SER A 510 8.12 -43.27 1.73
N LEU A 511 9.32 -42.95 2.20
CA LEU A 511 9.55 -42.01 3.31
C LEU A 511 9.40 -40.56 2.86
N PHE A 512 9.95 -40.24 1.69
CA PHE A 512 9.90 -38.91 1.13
C PHE A 512 8.71 -38.71 0.16
N SER A 513 7.89 -39.73 -0.07
CA SER A 513 6.67 -39.65 -0.90
C SER A 513 5.43 -39.44 -0.06
N ASN A 514 4.57 -38.50 -0.52
CA ASN A 514 3.32 -38.20 0.17
C ASN A 514 2.24 -37.76 -0.81
N SER A 515 1.19 -38.57 -0.94
CA SER A 515 0.04 -38.25 -1.79
C SER A 515 -1.22 -38.22 -0.96
N TYR A 516 -1.95 -37.09 -1.03
CA TYR A 516 -3.17 -36.96 -0.24
C TYR A 516 -4.25 -36.17 -0.98
N LYS A 517 -5.49 -36.44 -0.59
CA LYS A 517 -6.69 -35.75 -1.03
C LYS A 517 -7.38 -35.11 0.16
N PHE A 518 -7.52 -33.82 0.15
CA PHE A 518 -8.29 -33.05 1.13
C PHE A 518 -9.61 -32.60 0.52
N THR A 519 -10.72 -32.78 1.24
CA THR A 519 -12.04 -32.26 0.87
C THR A 519 -12.65 -31.58 2.10
N GLY A 520 -13.06 -30.35 1.95
CA GLY A 520 -13.67 -29.55 3.02
C GLY A 520 -14.95 -28.88 2.54
N ASN A 521 -15.99 -28.96 3.36
CA ASN A 521 -17.26 -28.26 3.18
C ASN A 521 -17.50 -27.38 4.41
N SER A 522 -17.95 -26.16 4.21
CA SER A 522 -18.30 -25.26 5.29
C SER A 522 -19.54 -24.46 4.94
N ASP A 523 -20.55 -24.51 5.80
CA ASP A 523 -21.78 -23.75 5.70
C ASP A 523 -21.82 -22.72 6.83
N ARG A 524 -21.90 -21.43 6.48
CA ARG A 524 -21.95 -20.34 7.47
C ARG A 524 -23.19 -19.49 7.27
N PHE A 525 -24.01 -19.41 8.31
CA PHE A 525 -25.16 -18.53 8.42
C PHE A 525 -24.77 -17.35 9.31
N THR A 526 -24.91 -16.13 8.81
CA THR A 526 -24.56 -14.93 9.56
C THR A 526 -25.75 -13.96 9.59
N MET A 527 -26.02 -13.40 10.74
CA MET A 527 -27.00 -12.34 10.96
C MET A 527 -26.29 -11.12 11.52
N ASN A 528 -26.42 -10.00 10.85
CA ASN A 528 -25.81 -8.73 11.21
C ASN A 528 -26.90 -7.66 11.36
N TYR A 529 -26.87 -6.91 12.45
CA TYR A 529 -27.73 -5.76 12.70
C TYR A 529 -26.87 -4.50 12.67
N GLN A 530 -27.27 -3.51 11.88
CA GLN A 530 -26.63 -2.21 11.82
C GLN A 530 -27.61 -1.11 12.26
N PHE A 531 -27.10 -0.20 13.08
CA PHE A 531 -27.76 1.04 13.44
C PHE A 531 -26.87 2.23 13.08
N HIS A 532 -27.43 3.18 12.36
CA HIS A 532 -26.74 4.41 11.97
C HIS A 532 -27.60 5.62 12.26
N GLN A 533 -27.10 6.50 13.13
CA GLN A 533 -27.76 7.78 13.45
C GLN A 533 -26.73 8.85 13.82
N ASN A 534 -26.78 10.00 13.14
CA ASN A 534 -25.91 11.15 13.39
C ASN A 534 -24.41 10.79 13.49
N LYS A 535 -23.88 10.79 14.71
CA LYS A 535 -22.44 10.58 15.01
C LYS A 535 -22.09 9.11 15.26
N VAL A 536 -23.10 8.24 15.37
CA VAL A 536 -22.93 6.83 15.74
C VAL A 536 -23.25 5.94 14.56
N ASN A 537 -22.34 5.02 14.25
CA ASN A 537 -22.61 3.86 13.42
C ASN A 537 -22.16 2.61 14.20
N PHE A 538 -23.08 1.70 14.41
CA PHE A 538 -22.86 0.48 15.18
C PHE A 538 -23.39 -0.71 14.42
N SER A 539 -22.61 -1.79 14.33
CA SER A 539 -23.09 -3.07 13.85
C SER A 539 -22.68 -4.21 14.79
N LEU A 540 -23.62 -5.10 15.01
CA LEU A 540 -23.45 -6.33 15.78
C LEU A 540 -23.86 -7.51 14.92
N GLY A 541 -22.99 -8.49 14.81
CA GLY A 541 -23.24 -9.69 14.03
C GLY A 541 -22.78 -10.96 14.74
N SER A 542 -23.39 -12.06 14.37
CA SER A 542 -22.92 -13.39 14.74
C SER A 542 -23.22 -14.37 13.63
N GLY A 543 -22.29 -15.26 13.39
CA GLY A 543 -22.44 -16.35 12.44
C GLY A 543 -22.28 -17.71 13.12
N LEU A 544 -23.05 -18.68 12.65
CA LEU A 544 -22.89 -20.09 13.00
C LEU A 544 -22.28 -20.81 11.79
N GLN A 545 -21.13 -21.42 11.99
CA GLN A 545 -20.37 -22.10 10.93
C GLN A 545 -20.27 -23.59 11.23
N PHE A 546 -20.74 -24.39 10.30
CA PHE A 546 -20.59 -25.85 10.29
C PHE A 546 -19.48 -26.20 9.32
N THR A 547 -18.48 -26.93 9.75
CA THR A 547 -17.34 -27.33 8.92
C THR A 547 -17.15 -28.82 9.01
N ASN A 548 -17.13 -29.47 7.86
CA ASN A 548 -16.77 -30.89 7.70
C ASN A 548 -15.56 -30.97 6.78
N PHE A 549 -14.56 -31.75 7.14
CA PHE A 549 -13.49 -32.07 6.22
C PHE A 549 -13.01 -33.53 6.38
N ASN A 550 -12.45 -34.01 5.29
CA ASN A 550 -11.81 -35.31 5.19
C ASN A 550 -10.44 -35.14 4.52
N SER A 551 -9.42 -35.78 5.09
CA SER A 551 -8.05 -35.83 4.56
C SER A 551 -7.63 -37.31 4.43
N LEU A 552 -7.66 -37.79 3.18
CA LEU A 552 -7.23 -39.17 2.83
C LEU A 552 -5.80 -39.11 2.30
N ASN A 553 -4.88 -39.78 2.99
CA ASN A 553 -3.54 -40.07 2.48
C ASN A 553 -3.54 -41.39 1.71
N THR A 554 -3.26 -41.32 0.41
CA THR A 554 -3.29 -42.47 -0.48
C THR A 554 -1.96 -43.23 -0.50
N THR A 555 -0.86 -42.62 -0.04
CA THR A 555 0.45 -43.31 0.08
C THR A 555 0.55 -44.19 1.31
N LYS A 556 -0.09 -43.78 2.42
CA LYS A 556 0.01 -44.43 3.73
C LYS A 556 -1.31 -45.01 4.22
N ASP A 557 -2.38 -44.90 3.42
CA ASP A 557 -3.74 -45.36 3.74
C ASP A 557 -4.28 -44.81 5.07
N ILE A 558 -4.14 -43.49 5.27
CA ILE A 558 -4.59 -42.80 6.48
C ILE A 558 -5.76 -41.90 6.14
N ASP A 559 -6.91 -42.12 6.77
CA ASP A 559 -8.11 -41.32 6.62
C ASP A 559 -8.42 -40.56 7.91
N VAL A 560 -8.47 -39.22 7.84
CA VAL A 560 -8.78 -38.31 8.97
C VAL A 560 -9.99 -37.49 8.63
N SER A 561 -11.05 -37.58 9.40
CA SER A 561 -12.29 -36.83 9.19
C SER A 561 -12.71 -36.12 10.47
N HIS A 562 -13.10 -34.82 10.33
CA HIS A 562 -13.54 -34.03 11.46
C HIS A 562 -14.75 -33.14 11.11
N ASN A 563 -15.59 -32.94 12.13
CA ASN A 563 -16.76 -32.05 12.09
C ASN A 563 -16.65 -31.00 13.19
N TYR A 564 -16.85 -29.73 12.84
CA TYR A 564 -16.77 -28.64 13.79
C TYR A 564 -17.96 -27.69 13.64
N VAL A 565 -18.39 -27.15 14.78
CA VAL A 565 -19.39 -26.07 14.83
C VAL A 565 -18.80 -24.89 15.60
N ASN A 566 -18.78 -23.72 14.98
CA ASN A 566 -18.14 -22.54 15.54
C ASN A 566 -19.04 -21.32 15.45
N LEU A 567 -18.99 -20.47 16.47
CA LEU A 567 -19.62 -19.17 16.49
C LEU A 567 -18.63 -18.11 16.04
N THR A 568 -19.04 -17.20 15.13
CA THR A 568 -18.18 -16.14 14.59
C THR A 568 -18.78 -14.75 14.87
N PRO A 569 -18.57 -14.20 16.08
CA PRO A 569 -19.11 -12.91 16.46
C PRO A 569 -18.34 -11.77 15.80
N THR A 570 -19.06 -10.67 15.49
CA THR A 570 -18.49 -9.43 14.97
C THR A 570 -19.14 -8.22 15.61
N VAL A 571 -18.36 -7.20 15.95
CA VAL A 571 -18.83 -5.91 16.45
C VAL A 571 -18.06 -4.81 15.73
N ASN A 572 -18.78 -3.84 15.15
CA ASN A 572 -18.19 -2.63 14.60
C ASN A 572 -18.86 -1.43 15.24
N PHE A 573 -18.08 -0.48 15.71
CA PHE A 573 -18.55 0.74 16.30
C PHE A 573 -17.75 1.92 15.78
N THR A 574 -18.44 2.94 15.29
CA THR A 574 -17.82 4.19 14.84
C THR A 574 -18.48 5.35 15.53
N TYR A 575 -17.70 6.20 16.16
CA TYR A 575 -18.14 7.46 16.73
C TYR A 575 -17.43 8.64 16.11
N SER A 576 -18.17 9.56 15.50
CA SER A 576 -17.66 10.79 14.90
C SER A 576 -17.86 11.95 15.87
N PHE A 577 -16.81 12.33 16.61
CA PHE A 577 -16.86 13.51 17.51
C PHE A 577 -17.21 14.77 16.73
N THR A 578 -16.52 14.92 15.61
CA THR A 578 -16.73 15.95 14.59
C THR A 578 -16.55 15.31 13.20
N ASN A 579 -16.74 16.08 12.13
CA ASN A 579 -16.41 15.61 10.76
C ASN A 579 -14.89 15.34 10.56
N ARG A 580 -14.05 15.70 11.55
CA ARG A 580 -12.58 15.65 11.48
C ARG A 580 -11.95 14.75 12.55
N GLN A 581 -12.75 14.26 13.48
CA GLN A 581 -12.30 13.42 14.60
C GLN A 581 -13.21 12.23 14.69
N ARG A 582 -12.61 11.04 14.63
CA ARG A 582 -13.36 9.79 14.59
C ARG A 582 -12.64 8.71 15.40
N LEU A 583 -13.43 7.95 16.12
CA LEU A 583 -13.02 6.72 16.79
C LEU A 583 -13.75 5.55 16.15
N ARG A 584 -13.01 4.48 15.85
CA ARG A 584 -13.54 3.22 15.34
C ARG A 584 -13.08 2.09 16.24
N PHE A 585 -13.96 1.18 16.51
CA PHE A 585 -13.71 -0.04 17.25
C PHE A 585 -14.23 -1.22 16.45
N TYR A 586 -13.39 -2.27 16.32
CA TYR A 586 -13.74 -3.51 15.66
C TYR A 586 -13.38 -4.67 16.57
N TYR A 587 -14.31 -5.62 16.66
CA TYR A 587 -14.04 -6.93 17.24
C TYR A 587 -14.54 -8.00 16.28
N TYR A 588 -13.74 -9.02 16.06
CA TYR A 588 -14.17 -10.19 15.32
C TYR A 588 -13.56 -11.47 15.88
N GLY A 589 -14.39 -12.53 15.94
CA GLY A 589 -13.98 -13.88 16.23
C GLY A 589 -13.90 -14.71 14.95
N ARG A 590 -12.81 -15.46 14.78
CA ARG A 590 -12.59 -16.32 13.62
C ARG A 590 -12.07 -17.68 14.02
N THR A 591 -12.60 -18.72 13.36
CA THR A 591 -12.08 -20.09 13.48
C THR A 591 -11.04 -20.34 12.41
N GLY A 592 -9.93 -20.95 12.80
CA GLY A 592 -8.91 -21.49 11.93
C GLY A 592 -8.90 -23.01 12.06
N THR A 593 -9.14 -23.73 10.95
CA THR A 593 -9.05 -25.19 10.93
C THR A 593 -7.61 -25.64 10.72
N PRO A 594 -7.19 -26.79 11.29
CA PRO A 594 -5.90 -27.39 10.97
C PRO A 594 -5.76 -27.67 9.48
N SER A 595 -4.55 -27.59 8.95
CA SER A 595 -4.25 -27.96 7.57
C SER A 595 -4.14 -29.49 7.43
N ALA A 596 -4.28 -30.00 6.21
CA ALA A 596 -4.12 -31.42 5.93
C ALA A 596 -2.77 -31.97 6.41
N SER A 597 -1.68 -31.22 6.19
CA SER A 597 -0.33 -31.62 6.62
C SER A 597 -0.16 -31.62 8.14
N GLN A 598 -0.89 -30.77 8.87
CA GLN A 598 -0.85 -30.76 10.34
C GLN A 598 -1.61 -31.92 10.94
N LEU A 599 -2.62 -32.46 10.27
CA LEU A 599 -3.46 -33.55 10.76
C LEU A 599 -2.90 -34.94 10.44
N GLN A 600 -2.15 -35.06 9.36
CA GLN A 600 -1.66 -36.37 8.93
C GLN A 600 -0.45 -36.78 9.76
N PRO A 601 -0.49 -37.98 10.47
CA PRO A 601 0.61 -38.48 11.29
C PRO A 601 1.73 -39.06 10.41
N LEU A 602 2.24 -38.21 9.50
CA LEU A 602 3.30 -38.58 8.58
C LEU A 602 4.56 -37.80 8.93
N THR A 603 5.68 -38.47 8.89
CA THR A 603 6.98 -37.88 8.99
C THR A 603 7.29 -37.17 7.67
N THR A 604 7.45 -35.87 7.72
CA THR A 604 7.97 -35.07 6.61
C THR A 604 9.30 -34.48 7.02
N THR A 605 10.20 -34.27 6.08
CA THR A 605 11.50 -33.68 6.37
C THR A 605 11.81 -32.55 5.38
N SER A 606 12.43 -31.49 5.88
CA SER A 606 13.00 -30.42 5.08
C SER A 606 14.49 -30.63 4.81
N ASP A 607 15.10 -31.49 5.61
CA ASP A 607 16.48 -31.97 5.55
C ASP A 607 16.56 -33.28 6.33
N ASP A 608 17.67 -34.02 6.24
CA ASP A 608 17.82 -35.38 6.79
C ASP A 608 17.91 -35.44 8.33
N VAL A 609 17.84 -34.30 9.01
CA VAL A 609 17.94 -34.23 10.47
C VAL A 609 16.73 -33.63 11.16
N ASN A 610 15.90 -32.86 10.42
CA ASN A 610 14.72 -32.21 10.99
C ASN A 610 13.44 -32.86 10.45
N PHE A 611 12.68 -33.47 11.33
CA PHE A 611 11.45 -34.19 11.00
C PHE A 611 10.24 -33.44 11.52
N THR A 612 9.14 -33.45 10.77
CA THR A 612 7.85 -32.95 11.22
C THR A 612 6.82 -34.05 11.12
N VAL A 613 6.04 -34.23 12.18
CA VAL A 613 4.99 -35.26 12.26
C VAL A 613 3.66 -34.57 12.54
N GLY A 614 2.65 -34.79 11.72
CA GLY A 614 1.31 -34.28 11.95
C GLY A 614 0.61 -34.97 13.11
N ASN A 615 -0.45 -34.32 13.62
CA ASN A 615 -1.25 -34.79 14.73
C ASN A 615 -2.74 -34.82 14.34
N PRO A 616 -3.37 -36.00 14.24
CA PRO A 616 -4.79 -36.14 13.87
C PRO A 616 -5.75 -35.58 14.92
N ASP A 617 -5.32 -35.45 16.19
CA ASP A 617 -6.17 -35.01 17.31
C ASP A 617 -6.29 -33.48 17.42
N LEU A 618 -5.76 -32.72 16.47
CA LEU A 618 -5.80 -31.27 16.49
C LEU A 618 -7.22 -30.75 16.43
N LYS A 619 -7.50 -29.77 17.31
CA LYS A 619 -8.74 -29.01 17.35
C LYS A 619 -8.59 -27.70 16.56
N PRO A 620 -9.69 -27.15 16.02
CA PRO A 620 -9.66 -25.82 15.46
C PRO A 620 -9.23 -24.77 16.48
N GLN A 621 -8.43 -23.83 16.03
CA GLN A 621 -8.09 -22.65 16.79
C GLN A 621 -9.16 -21.58 16.66
N PHE A 622 -9.34 -20.76 17.69
CA PHE A 622 -10.25 -19.62 17.66
C PHE A 622 -9.48 -18.32 17.98
N SER A 623 -9.49 -17.38 17.04
CA SER A 623 -8.83 -16.10 17.20
C SER A 623 -9.83 -15.01 17.55
N HIS A 624 -9.59 -14.33 18.68
CA HIS A 624 -10.24 -13.08 19.06
C HIS A 624 -9.36 -11.92 18.62
N SER A 625 -9.91 -10.96 17.89
CA SER A 625 -9.17 -9.79 17.42
C SER A 625 -9.95 -8.51 17.73
N ILE A 626 -9.28 -7.58 18.36
CA ILE A 626 -9.77 -6.24 18.68
C ILE A 626 -8.90 -5.24 17.92
N ARG A 627 -9.54 -4.26 17.31
CA ARG A 627 -8.86 -3.13 16.68
C ARG A 627 -9.56 -1.83 17.02
N MET A 628 -8.81 -0.85 17.48
CA MET A 628 -9.29 0.49 17.78
C MET A 628 -8.47 1.51 17.00
N LEU A 629 -9.13 2.40 16.27
CA LEU A 629 -8.52 3.46 15.49
C LEU A 629 -9.07 4.82 15.91
N TYR A 630 -8.18 5.75 16.18
CA TYR A 630 -8.51 7.15 16.35
C TYR A 630 -7.85 7.97 15.25
N SER A 631 -8.60 8.88 14.64
CA SER A 631 -8.09 9.82 13.65
C SER A 631 -8.57 11.24 13.95
N SER A 632 -7.66 12.20 13.84
CA SER A 632 -7.94 13.62 14.03
C SER A 632 -7.14 14.46 13.03
N PHE A 633 -7.77 15.48 12.51
CA PHE A 633 -7.14 16.44 11.63
C PHE A 633 -7.56 17.86 11.96
N ASN A 634 -6.59 18.77 12.08
CA ASN A 634 -6.81 20.21 12.26
C ASN A 634 -6.38 20.97 10.98
N PRO A 635 -7.32 21.51 10.20
CA PRO A 635 -6.97 22.21 8.96
C PRO A 635 -6.26 23.54 9.17
N SER A 636 -6.45 24.19 10.32
CA SER A 636 -5.84 25.49 10.62
C SER A 636 -4.35 25.39 10.91
N THR A 637 -3.96 24.32 11.61
CA THR A 637 -2.58 23.99 11.95
C THR A 637 -1.96 22.94 11.02
N GLN A 638 -2.77 22.28 10.20
CA GLN A 638 -2.41 21.16 9.33
C GLN A 638 -1.85 19.94 10.12
N ASN A 639 -2.23 19.82 11.39
CA ASN A 639 -1.82 18.69 12.22
C ASN A 639 -2.70 17.49 11.95
N VAL A 640 -2.06 16.33 11.89
CA VAL A 640 -2.68 15.02 11.71
C VAL A 640 -2.33 14.14 12.91
N ILE A 641 -3.30 13.46 13.49
CA ILE A 641 -3.09 12.47 14.54
C ILE A 641 -3.76 11.18 14.12
N PHE A 642 -3.00 10.10 14.13
CA PHE A 642 -3.51 8.75 14.02
C PHE A 642 -3.03 7.91 15.19
N ALA A 643 -3.92 7.13 15.75
CA ALA A 643 -3.59 6.12 16.74
C ALA A 643 -4.34 4.84 16.43
N THR A 644 -3.64 3.72 16.45
CA THR A 644 -4.25 2.40 16.29
C THR A 644 -3.75 1.48 17.39
N ILE A 645 -4.66 0.73 17.98
CA ILE A 645 -4.34 -0.36 18.90
C ILE A 645 -4.97 -1.62 18.31
N ASN A 646 -4.15 -2.67 18.15
CA ASN A 646 -4.62 -4.00 17.79
C ASN A 646 -4.25 -4.96 18.92
N ALA A 647 -5.19 -5.80 19.32
CA ALA A 647 -4.95 -6.87 20.27
C ALA A 647 -5.55 -8.16 19.72
N SER A 648 -4.84 -9.26 19.85
CA SER A 648 -5.35 -10.57 19.48
C SER A 648 -4.91 -11.64 20.46
N THR A 649 -5.78 -12.63 20.68
CA THR A 649 -5.44 -13.85 21.38
C THR A 649 -6.04 -15.05 20.66
N ILE A 650 -5.36 -16.19 20.74
CA ILE A 650 -5.77 -17.40 20.06
C ILE A 650 -6.00 -18.50 21.10
N VAL A 651 -7.21 -19.04 21.11
CA VAL A 651 -7.60 -20.19 21.91
C VAL A 651 -7.40 -21.47 21.10
N ASN A 652 -6.90 -22.52 21.73
CA ASN A 652 -6.48 -23.77 21.07
C ASN A 652 -5.51 -23.50 19.89
N ASP A 653 -4.56 -22.62 20.08
CA ASP A 653 -3.58 -22.27 19.06
C ASP A 653 -2.77 -23.50 18.65
N ILE A 654 -2.62 -23.72 17.34
CA ILE A 654 -1.86 -24.84 16.82
C ILE A 654 -0.38 -24.44 16.81
N GLN A 655 0.32 -24.95 17.80
CA GLN A 655 1.73 -24.72 18.04
C GLN A 655 2.54 -26.00 17.89
N THR A 656 3.84 -25.95 18.16
CA THR A 656 4.74 -27.08 17.99
C THR A 656 5.19 -27.65 19.32
N ALA A 657 5.40 -28.96 19.32
CA ALA A 657 6.14 -29.69 20.34
C ALA A 657 7.43 -30.24 19.70
N ILE A 658 8.55 -29.97 20.31
CA ILE A 658 9.89 -30.24 19.77
C ILE A 658 10.61 -31.27 20.65
N VAL A 659 11.17 -32.30 20.01
CA VAL A 659 12.02 -33.31 20.63
C VAL A 659 13.35 -33.35 19.87
N PRO A 660 14.50 -33.11 20.51
CA PRO A 660 15.82 -33.27 19.88
C PRO A 660 16.05 -34.72 19.47
N ASN A 661 16.75 -34.95 18.35
CA ASN A 661 17.12 -36.31 17.89
C ASN A 661 18.64 -36.51 17.89
N ASP A 662 19.06 -37.76 17.72
CA ASP A 662 20.48 -38.16 17.80
C ASP A 662 21.31 -37.73 16.57
N LYS A 663 20.66 -37.26 15.51
CA LYS A 663 21.32 -36.70 14.30
C LYS A 663 21.69 -35.21 14.41
N GLY A 664 21.52 -34.63 15.62
CA GLY A 664 21.77 -33.19 15.82
C GLY A 664 20.68 -32.28 15.29
N GLY A 665 19.52 -32.85 14.94
CA GLY A 665 18.31 -32.14 14.54
C GLY A 665 17.18 -32.29 15.56
N GLN A 666 15.95 -32.21 15.10
CA GLN A 666 14.76 -32.31 15.96
C GLN A 666 13.58 -32.98 15.27
N THR A 667 12.71 -33.57 16.06
CA THR A 667 11.37 -33.99 15.63
C THR A 667 10.36 -32.99 16.17
N THR A 668 9.54 -32.44 15.29
CA THR A 668 8.51 -31.45 15.60
C THR A 668 7.14 -32.07 15.37
N THR A 669 6.22 -31.94 16.31
CA THR A 669 4.80 -32.29 16.12
C THR A 669 3.90 -31.08 16.45
N TYR A 670 2.64 -31.18 16.07
CA TYR A 670 1.67 -30.10 16.32
C TYR A 670 0.80 -30.41 17.54
N VAL A 671 0.51 -29.35 18.32
CA VAL A 671 -0.31 -29.46 19.52
C VAL A 671 -1.19 -28.21 19.66
N ASN A 672 -2.36 -28.36 20.32
CA ASN A 672 -3.17 -27.18 20.65
C ASN A 672 -2.74 -26.63 22.02
N LEU A 673 -2.35 -25.36 22.05
CA LEU A 673 -1.94 -24.65 23.26
C LEU A 673 -2.75 -23.37 23.46
N ASN A 674 -2.80 -22.87 24.71
CA ASN A 674 -3.42 -21.58 25.04
C ASN A 674 -2.36 -20.66 25.65
N GLY A 675 -2.42 -19.35 25.35
CA GLY A 675 -1.47 -18.38 25.89
C GLY A 675 -0.73 -17.59 24.81
N THR A 676 -1.10 -17.79 23.54
CA THR A 676 -0.63 -16.94 22.42
C THR A 676 -1.46 -15.68 22.35
N TYR A 677 -0.80 -14.54 22.45
CA TYR A 677 -1.43 -13.23 22.27
C TYR A 677 -0.46 -12.20 21.75
N SER A 678 -1.01 -11.15 21.13
CA SER A 678 -0.23 -10.01 20.67
C SER A 678 -1.00 -8.71 20.88
N VAL A 679 -0.24 -7.64 21.17
CA VAL A 679 -0.74 -6.27 21.27
C VAL A 679 0.19 -5.38 20.45
N SER A 680 -0.38 -4.59 19.55
CA SER A 680 0.39 -3.60 18.79
C SER A 680 -0.26 -2.23 18.87
N GLY A 681 0.57 -1.20 19.03
CA GLY A 681 0.21 0.19 19.02
C GLY A 681 0.91 0.92 17.88
N TYR A 682 0.20 1.80 17.21
CA TYR A 682 0.73 2.73 16.21
C TYR A 682 0.25 4.12 16.54
N PHE A 683 1.17 5.08 16.58
CA PHE A 683 0.87 6.49 16.77
C PHE A 683 1.61 7.31 15.71
N ASP A 684 0.92 8.20 15.02
CA ASP A 684 1.48 9.10 14.02
C ASP A 684 1.00 10.52 14.31
N TYR A 685 1.96 11.42 14.51
CA TYR A 685 1.73 12.84 14.66
C TYR A 685 2.45 13.60 13.57
N GLY A 686 1.68 14.04 12.56
CA GLY A 686 2.17 14.84 11.46
C GLY A 686 1.81 16.31 11.63
N PHE A 687 2.77 17.21 11.40
CA PHE A 687 2.52 18.65 11.42
C PHE A 687 3.37 19.41 10.40
N SER A 688 2.84 20.53 9.94
CA SER A 688 3.50 21.38 8.95
C SER A 688 4.15 22.58 9.60
N LEU A 689 5.42 22.81 9.27
CA LEU A 689 6.17 24.00 9.67
C LEU A 689 5.97 25.11 8.62
N LYS A 690 5.73 26.35 9.08
CA LYS A 690 5.55 27.52 8.20
C LYS A 690 6.87 28.07 7.69
N LYS A 691 7.92 28.03 8.52
CA LYS A 691 9.28 28.53 8.22
C LYS A 691 10.33 27.59 8.85
N PRO A 692 11.14 26.86 8.07
CA PRO A 692 10.99 26.65 6.62
C PRO A 692 9.72 25.86 6.29
N LYS A 693 9.09 26.10 5.14
CA LYS A 693 7.91 25.34 4.73
C LYS A 693 8.28 23.87 4.56
N SER A 694 7.82 23.04 5.47
CA SER A 694 8.19 21.63 5.56
C SER A 694 7.16 20.84 6.36
N ASN A 695 7.19 19.52 6.24
CA ASN A 695 6.37 18.61 7.03
C ASN A 695 7.26 17.78 7.93
N LEU A 696 6.85 17.59 9.17
CA LEU A 696 7.48 16.69 10.14
C LEU A 696 6.44 15.64 10.55
N ASN A 697 6.84 14.37 10.53
CA ASN A 697 6.06 13.26 11.05
C ASN A 697 6.85 12.54 12.13
N LEU A 698 6.19 12.27 13.26
CA LEU A 698 6.70 11.47 14.36
C LEU A 698 5.84 10.23 14.45
N ILE A 699 6.46 9.06 14.34
CA ILE A 699 5.73 7.80 14.27
C ILE A 699 6.34 6.85 15.28
N SER A 700 5.48 6.39 16.20
CA SER A 700 5.82 5.40 17.20
C SER A 700 5.07 4.10 16.95
N ASN A 701 5.79 3.00 16.90
CA ASN A 701 5.21 1.67 16.86
C ASN A 701 5.69 0.86 18.05
N ILE A 702 4.77 0.18 18.71
CA ILE A 702 5.05 -0.84 19.70
C ILE A 702 4.39 -2.13 19.28
N ASN A 703 5.13 -3.23 19.32
CA ASN A 703 4.60 -4.55 19.07
C ASN A 703 5.09 -5.48 20.17
N TYR A 704 4.14 -6.03 20.91
CA TYR A 704 4.39 -7.04 21.93
C TYR A 704 3.68 -8.33 21.52
N SER A 705 4.40 -9.45 21.54
CA SER A 705 3.83 -10.77 21.26
C SER A 705 4.37 -11.82 22.21
N GLN A 706 3.51 -12.72 22.64
CA GLN A 706 3.87 -13.94 23.34
C GLN A 706 3.42 -15.13 22.49
N SER A 707 4.34 -16.03 22.23
CA SER A 707 4.09 -17.34 21.65
C SER A 707 4.63 -18.42 22.59
N GLN A 708 4.21 -19.68 22.38
CA GLN A 708 4.68 -20.79 23.18
C GLN A 708 4.94 -22.00 22.32
N THR A 709 5.82 -22.87 22.82
CA THR A 709 6.08 -24.19 22.26
C THR A 709 6.27 -25.18 23.42
N LEU A 710 6.11 -26.45 23.13
CA LEU A 710 6.52 -27.50 24.06
C LEU A 710 7.91 -28.01 23.66
N VAL A 711 8.79 -28.15 24.63
CA VAL A 711 10.14 -28.70 24.42
C VAL A 711 10.35 -29.87 25.34
N ASP A 712 10.72 -31.03 24.79
CA ASP A 712 11.16 -32.18 25.55
C ASP A 712 12.68 -32.23 25.53
N SER A 713 13.27 -31.81 26.65
CA SER A 713 14.74 -31.83 26.83
C SER A 713 15.29 -33.20 27.21
N THR A 714 14.44 -34.13 27.61
CA THR A 714 14.84 -35.46 28.14
C THR A 714 14.91 -36.54 27.08
N LYS A 715 14.48 -36.24 25.85
CA LYS A 715 14.29 -37.19 24.74
C LYS A 715 13.30 -38.33 25.08
N ILE A 716 12.51 -38.18 26.14
CA ILE A 716 11.48 -39.13 26.56
C ILE A 716 10.13 -38.56 26.10
N PRO A 717 9.46 -39.14 25.10
CA PRO A 717 8.20 -38.64 24.60
C PRO A 717 7.17 -38.47 25.73
N GLY A 718 6.63 -37.27 25.88
CA GLY A 718 5.63 -36.91 26.87
C GLY A 718 6.12 -36.07 28.07
N ASN A 719 7.41 -35.82 28.22
CA ASN A 719 7.98 -34.97 29.28
C ASN A 719 8.18 -33.53 28.77
N TYR A 720 7.11 -32.91 28.25
CA TYR A 720 7.18 -31.61 27.68
C TYR A 720 7.14 -30.49 28.73
N GLN A 721 7.99 -29.49 28.52
CA GLN A 721 7.98 -28.19 29.24
C GLN A 721 7.45 -27.09 28.33
N HIS A 722 6.69 -26.17 28.91
CA HIS A 722 6.23 -24.97 28.20
C HIS A 722 7.35 -23.92 28.08
N ASP A 723 7.69 -23.57 26.86
CA ASP A 723 8.61 -22.47 26.58
C ASP A 723 7.83 -21.28 26.00
N TYR A 724 7.89 -20.14 26.69
CA TYR A 724 7.26 -18.88 26.28
C TYR A 724 8.32 -17.96 25.71
N THR A 725 8.13 -17.55 24.48
CA THR A 725 8.91 -16.49 23.85
C THR A 725 8.10 -15.20 23.82
N ARG A 726 8.66 -14.14 24.43
CA ARG A 726 8.09 -12.80 24.49
C ARG A 726 8.95 -11.87 23.67
N ASN A 727 8.37 -11.27 22.65
CA ASN A 727 9.06 -10.33 21.78
C ASN A 727 8.42 -8.95 21.92
N THR A 728 9.25 -7.95 22.17
CA THR A 728 8.85 -6.54 22.15
C THR A 728 9.68 -5.82 21.10
N ILE A 729 9.00 -5.13 20.20
CA ILE A 729 9.64 -4.30 19.16
C ILE A 729 9.12 -2.88 19.35
N LEU A 730 10.03 -1.96 19.59
CA LEU A 730 9.77 -0.52 19.65
C LEU A 730 10.38 0.10 18.41
N THR A 731 9.60 0.87 17.66
CA THR A 731 10.09 1.59 16.47
C THR A 731 9.69 3.04 16.57
N GLU A 732 10.68 3.93 16.58
CA GLU A 732 10.49 5.37 16.51
C GLU A 732 11.00 5.88 15.17
N THR A 733 10.15 6.56 14.41
CA THR A 733 10.51 7.14 13.13
C THR A 733 10.25 8.64 13.13
N ILE A 734 11.28 9.39 12.78
CA ILE A 734 11.19 10.82 12.54
C ILE A 734 11.41 11.05 11.05
N SER A 735 10.49 11.75 10.41
CA SER A 735 10.58 12.05 8.98
C SER A 735 10.36 13.54 8.76
N TRP A 736 11.32 14.18 8.11
CA TRP A 736 11.29 15.60 7.75
C TRP A 736 11.39 15.78 6.24
N THR A 737 10.35 16.37 5.63
CA THR A 737 10.26 16.58 4.19
C THR A 737 10.13 18.07 3.91
N THR A 738 11.03 18.61 3.10
CA THR A 738 11.02 20.03 2.77
C THR A 738 10.09 20.35 1.59
N ASN A 739 9.48 21.52 1.65
CA ASN A 739 8.73 22.12 0.55
C ASN A 739 9.06 23.62 0.45
N ILE A 740 10.36 23.94 0.62
CA ILE A 740 10.86 25.31 0.89
C ILE A 740 10.84 26.15 -0.39
N LYS A 741 11.37 25.62 -1.48
CA LYS A 741 11.51 26.31 -2.77
C LYS A 741 11.31 25.33 -3.92
N LYS A 742 10.96 25.87 -5.09
CA LYS A 742 10.80 25.05 -6.30
C LYS A 742 12.09 24.33 -6.73
N ASN A 743 13.26 24.82 -6.30
CA ASN A 743 14.57 24.39 -6.79
C ASN A 743 15.34 23.52 -5.78
N PHE A 744 14.75 23.21 -4.64
CA PHE A 744 15.40 22.45 -3.59
C PHE A 744 14.39 21.52 -2.91
N ASP A 745 14.69 20.24 -2.93
CA ASP A 745 13.96 19.19 -2.24
C ASP A 745 14.90 18.42 -1.32
N MET A 746 14.48 18.20 -0.09
CA MET A 746 15.18 17.34 0.87
C MET A 746 14.16 16.51 1.63
N ASN A 747 14.46 15.24 1.76
CA ASN A 747 13.72 14.30 2.59
C ASN A 747 14.73 13.60 3.52
N LEU A 748 14.49 13.69 4.79
CA LEU A 748 15.31 13.05 5.82
C LEU A 748 14.41 12.21 6.70
N SER A 749 14.78 10.96 6.94
CA SER A 749 14.11 10.10 7.90
C SER A 749 15.11 9.27 8.69
N SER A 750 14.83 9.08 9.96
CA SER A 750 15.52 8.15 10.84
C SER A 750 14.49 7.23 11.47
N ALA A 751 14.72 5.94 11.38
CA ALA A 751 13.92 4.90 12.01
C ALA A 751 14.81 4.11 12.97
N LEU A 752 14.55 4.27 14.27
CA LEU A 752 15.21 3.53 15.33
C LEU A 752 14.32 2.36 15.75
N ASN A 753 14.86 1.15 15.73
CA ASN A 753 14.20 -0.06 16.21
C ASN A 753 14.94 -0.61 17.41
N TYR A 754 14.22 -0.89 18.48
CA TYR A 754 14.72 -1.60 19.64
C TYR A 754 13.93 -2.89 19.82
N ASN A 755 14.64 -4.01 19.81
CA ASN A 755 14.06 -5.35 19.85
C ASN A 755 14.49 -6.01 21.16
N ILE A 756 13.52 -6.57 21.88
CA ILE A 756 13.69 -7.29 23.13
C ILE A 756 13.10 -8.67 22.96
N ALA A 757 13.90 -9.72 23.14
CA ALA A 757 13.42 -11.11 23.16
C ALA A 757 13.70 -11.74 24.52
N ARG A 758 12.71 -12.41 25.08
CA ARG A 758 12.78 -13.10 26.38
C ARG A 758 12.20 -14.50 26.24
N ASN A 759 12.97 -15.48 26.69
CA ASN A 759 12.60 -16.89 26.66
C ASN A 759 12.46 -17.43 28.09
N SER A 760 11.38 -18.15 28.36
CA SER A 760 11.09 -18.58 29.74
C SER A 760 11.97 -19.72 30.23
N LEU A 761 12.31 -20.67 29.37
CA LEU A 761 13.14 -21.81 29.71
C LEU A 761 14.63 -21.53 29.55
N ARG A 762 14.98 -20.52 28.76
CA ARG A 762 16.37 -20.26 28.35
C ARG A 762 16.71 -18.77 28.47
N PRO A 763 16.83 -18.23 29.70
CA PRO A 763 17.20 -16.83 29.87
C PRO A 763 18.60 -16.48 29.31
N SER A 764 19.47 -17.47 29.13
CA SER A 764 20.77 -17.29 28.46
C SER A 764 20.63 -16.92 26.96
N THR A 765 19.49 -17.19 26.36
CA THR A 765 19.16 -16.79 24.97
C THR A 765 18.42 -15.46 24.89
N ASP A 766 18.18 -14.82 26.02
CA ASP A 766 17.60 -13.48 26.04
C ASP A 766 18.56 -12.49 25.38
N PHE A 767 18.04 -11.61 24.56
CA PHE A 767 18.85 -10.60 23.94
C PHE A 767 18.05 -9.34 23.65
N ASP A 768 18.78 -8.25 23.65
CA ASP A 768 18.33 -6.95 23.23
C ASP A 768 19.24 -6.47 22.11
N TYR A 769 18.66 -5.92 21.07
CA TYR A 769 19.42 -5.27 20.02
C TYR A 769 18.67 -4.08 19.47
N TRP A 770 19.44 -3.12 18.97
CA TRP A 770 18.88 -1.99 18.29
C TRP A 770 19.43 -1.87 16.88
N SER A 771 18.62 -1.30 16.01
CA SER A 771 19.02 -0.97 14.66
C SER A 771 18.48 0.39 14.28
N GLU A 772 19.23 1.12 13.50
CA GLU A 772 18.87 2.44 13.01
C GLU A 772 19.03 2.47 11.49
N VAL A 773 18.04 3.07 10.84
CA VAL A 773 18.08 3.33 9.41
C VAL A 773 17.85 4.81 9.18
N VAL A 774 18.90 5.50 8.75
CA VAL A 774 18.83 6.91 8.34
C VAL A 774 18.77 7.00 6.83
N ASN A 775 17.75 7.65 6.30
CA ASN A 775 17.61 7.94 4.88
C ASN A 775 17.64 9.43 4.64
N SER A 776 18.42 9.86 3.67
CA SER A 776 18.45 11.23 3.19
C SER A 776 18.37 11.25 1.66
N GLU A 777 17.39 11.93 1.14
CA GLU A 777 17.26 12.24 -0.28
C GLU A 777 17.42 13.75 -0.47
N PHE A 778 18.37 14.14 -1.26
CA PHE A 778 18.67 15.53 -1.58
C PHE A 778 18.51 15.74 -3.08
N THR A 779 17.87 16.83 -3.48
CA THR A 779 17.79 17.25 -4.88
C THR A 779 17.82 18.77 -4.98
N ALA A 780 18.79 19.31 -5.73
CA ALA A 780 18.85 20.71 -6.08
C ALA A 780 18.87 20.87 -7.60
N TYR A 781 18.17 21.87 -8.12
CA TYR A 781 18.17 22.13 -9.56
C TYR A 781 18.17 23.62 -9.87
N THR A 782 18.75 23.96 -11.02
CA THR A 782 18.92 25.32 -11.49
C THR A 782 17.90 25.65 -12.60
N ASN A 783 17.63 26.92 -12.80
CA ASN A 783 16.79 27.36 -13.93
C ASN A 783 17.43 27.03 -15.29
N SER A 784 18.76 26.91 -15.36
CA SER A 784 19.50 26.46 -16.54
C SER A 784 19.37 24.97 -16.84
N GLY A 785 18.68 24.21 -15.97
CA GLY A 785 18.38 22.77 -16.17
C GLY A 785 19.45 21.83 -15.65
N TRP A 786 20.40 22.27 -14.85
CA TRP A 786 21.27 21.37 -14.10
C TRP A 786 20.56 20.87 -12.86
N LEU A 787 20.75 19.61 -12.54
CA LEU A 787 20.18 18.93 -11.39
C LEU A 787 21.27 18.11 -10.70
N VAL A 788 21.41 18.30 -9.40
CA VAL A 788 22.29 17.49 -8.55
C VAL A 788 21.42 16.80 -7.53
N ALA A 789 21.57 15.49 -7.39
CA ALA A 789 20.84 14.72 -6.39
C ALA A 789 21.78 13.70 -5.74
N ALA A 790 21.49 13.39 -4.49
CA ALA A 790 22.17 12.32 -3.76
C ALA A 790 21.16 11.60 -2.89
N THR A 791 21.28 10.29 -2.84
CA THR A 791 20.62 9.46 -1.84
C THR A 791 21.68 8.92 -0.90
N PHE A 792 21.44 9.04 0.38
CA PHE A 792 22.29 8.48 1.42
C PHE A 792 21.42 7.64 2.35
N THR A 793 21.79 6.38 2.50
CA THR A 793 21.17 5.47 3.45
C THR A 793 22.27 4.96 4.39
N TYR A 794 22.05 5.09 5.68
CA TYR A 794 22.93 4.49 6.68
C TYR A 794 22.12 3.47 7.47
N THR A 795 22.55 2.22 7.43
CA THR A 795 21.97 1.15 8.23
C THR A 795 22.98 0.72 9.29
N TYR A 796 22.57 0.81 10.53
CA TYR A 796 23.32 0.32 11.66
C TYR A 796 22.52 -0.76 12.36
N THR A 797 23.19 -1.85 12.74
CA THR A 797 22.60 -2.91 13.55
C THR A 797 23.67 -3.44 14.49
N ASP A 798 23.36 -3.46 15.77
CA ASP A 798 24.23 -3.92 16.83
C ASP A 798 23.79 -5.29 17.38
N ASN A 799 24.68 -5.90 18.16
CA ASN A 799 24.43 -7.14 18.89
C ASN A 799 24.11 -8.38 18.02
N HIS A 800 24.68 -8.42 16.83
CA HIS A 800 24.72 -9.63 16.02
C HIS A 800 25.94 -10.48 16.36
N THR A 801 25.91 -11.72 15.92
CA THR A 801 27.08 -12.59 15.99
C THR A 801 28.28 -11.92 15.30
N PRO A 802 29.53 -12.07 15.82
CA PRO A 802 30.71 -11.51 15.16
C PRO A 802 30.74 -11.82 13.66
N GLY A 803 30.96 -10.79 12.83
CA GLY A 803 30.90 -10.90 11.37
C GLY A 803 29.53 -10.56 10.73
N TYR A 804 28.47 -10.42 11.53
CA TYR A 804 27.13 -10.06 11.06
C TYR A 804 26.63 -8.70 11.57
N ASN A 805 27.40 -8.00 12.43
CA ASN A 805 27.11 -6.60 12.73
C ASN A 805 27.17 -5.75 11.47
N ALA A 806 26.22 -4.86 11.32
CA ALA A 806 26.11 -4.02 10.14
C ALA A 806 26.32 -2.54 10.47
N SER A 807 27.26 -1.91 9.75
CA SER A 807 27.43 -0.47 9.66
C SER A 807 27.61 -0.14 8.18
N ILE A 808 26.50 0.16 7.51
CA ILE A 808 26.40 0.18 6.04
C ILE A 808 26.04 1.58 5.58
N PRO A 809 27.00 2.46 5.27
CA PRO A 809 26.76 3.71 4.60
C PRO A 809 26.63 3.46 3.09
N LEU A 810 25.47 3.72 2.51
CA LEU A 810 25.19 3.64 1.09
C LEU A 810 25.00 5.06 0.54
N LEU A 811 25.92 5.55 -0.28
CA LEU A 811 25.85 6.87 -0.90
C LEU A 811 25.77 6.74 -2.41
N SER A 812 24.74 7.31 -3.03
CA SER A 812 24.52 7.29 -4.46
C SER A 812 24.26 8.70 -5.00
N PRO A 813 25.30 9.45 -5.38
CA PRO A 813 25.18 10.76 -6.00
C PRO A 813 24.81 10.67 -7.46
N SER A 814 24.17 11.73 -7.98
CA SER A 814 23.90 11.88 -9.40
C SER A 814 23.93 13.34 -9.84
N ILE A 815 24.36 13.55 -11.08
CA ILE A 815 24.29 14.84 -11.77
C ILE A 815 23.50 14.66 -13.06
N ALA A 816 22.60 15.59 -13.36
CA ALA A 816 21.80 15.53 -14.56
C ALA A 816 21.68 16.88 -15.25
N LYS A 817 21.48 16.84 -16.55
CA LYS A 817 21.20 18.01 -17.39
C LYS A 817 19.90 17.81 -18.14
N GLN A 818 18.97 18.74 -17.98
CA GLN A 818 17.76 18.81 -18.80
C GLN A 818 18.11 19.28 -20.19
N LEU A 819 17.62 18.59 -21.20
CA LEU A 819 17.83 18.81 -22.62
C LEU A 819 16.54 19.28 -23.28
N PHE A 820 16.70 19.89 -24.44
CA PHE A 820 15.66 20.41 -25.31
C PHE A 820 14.93 21.67 -24.73
N LYS A 821 14.31 22.45 -25.60
CA LYS A 821 13.61 23.69 -25.24
C LYS A 821 12.46 23.46 -24.23
N LYS A 822 11.79 22.31 -24.35
CA LYS A 822 10.69 21.91 -23.44
C LYS A 822 11.16 21.24 -22.16
N LYS A 823 12.48 21.07 -21.97
CA LYS A 823 13.08 20.36 -20.82
C LYS A 823 12.53 18.94 -20.61
N ASN A 824 12.11 18.30 -21.68
CA ASN A 824 11.51 16.97 -21.67
C ASN A 824 12.52 15.83 -21.90
N GLY A 825 13.79 16.17 -22.19
CA GLY A 825 14.93 15.23 -22.17
C GLY A 825 15.76 15.44 -20.91
N GLU A 826 16.40 14.39 -20.41
CA GLU A 826 17.34 14.45 -19.29
C GLU A 826 18.47 13.45 -19.53
N LEU A 827 19.71 13.90 -19.41
CA LEU A 827 20.89 13.04 -19.37
C LEU A 827 21.43 13.05 -17.95
N ARG A 828 21.54 11.87 -17.33
CA ARG A 828 21.89 11.69 -15.91
C ARG A 828 23.06 10.74 -15.79
N LEU A 829 24.08 11.13 -15.05
CA LEU A 829 25.13 10.25 -14.56
C LEU A 829 24.86 9.96 -13.08
N THR A 830 24.77 8.69 -12.74
CA THR A 830 24.57 8.21 -11.36
C THR A 830 25.69 7.26 -11.00
N VAL A 831 26.24 7.41 -9.79
CA VAL A 831 27.15 6.41 -9.21
C VAL A 831 26.40 5.76 -8.06
N PHE A 832 26.07 4.49 -8.20
CA PHE A 832 25.46 3.70 -7.14
C PHE A 832 26.54 3.24 -6.16
N ASP A 833 26.28 3.35 -4.86
CA ASP A 833 27.16 2.90 -3.78
C ASP A 833 28.62 3.31 -3.97
N VAL A 834 28.89 4.61 -4.01
CA VAL A 834 30.24 5.15 -4.21
C VAL A 834 31.25 4.63 -3.18
N LEU A 835 30.78 4.29 -1.98
CA LEU A 835 31.56 3.77 -0.87
C LEU A 835 31.80 2.26 -0.95
N ASN A 836 31.10 1.56 -1.84
CA ASN A 836 31.17 0.11 -2.06
C ASN A 836 31.00 -0.70 -0.76
N LYS A 837 29.95 -0.35 0.00
CA LYS A 837 29.63 -0.95 1.30
C LYS A 837 28.28 -1.69 1.31
N ASN A 838 27.58 -1.72 0.17
CA ASN A 838 26.26 -2.36 0.10
C ASN A 838 26.36 -3.85 0.43
N THR A 839 25.67 -4.24 1.47
CA THR A 839 25.52 -5.64 1.89
C THR A 839 24.18 -5.79 2.59
N MET A 840 23.58 -6.96 2.49
CA MET A 840 22.35 -7.28 3.18
C MET A 840 22.64 -8.21 4.35
N VAL A 841 22.37 -7.74 5.56
CA VAL A 841 22.47 -8.53 6.79
C VAL A 841 21.08 -8.57 7.44
N SER A 842 20.67 -9.73 7.91
CA SER A 842 19.41 -9.89 8.65
C SER A 842 19.58 -10.86 9.81
N ARG A 843 18.80 -10.63 10.88
CA ARG A 843 18.62 -11.53 12.01
C ARG A 843 17.20 -12.06 12.04
N SER A 844 17.07 -13.34 12.26
CA SER A 844 15.80 -14.01 12.50
C SER A 844 15.88 -14.74 13.84
N VAL A 845 14.85 -14.55 14.65
CA VAL A 845 14.73 -15.21 15.96
C VAL A 845 13.42 -15.96 16.00
N SER A 846 13.50 -17.21 16.33
CA SER A 846 12.34 -18.06 16.58
C SER A 846 12.47 -18.74 17.94
N LEU A 847 11.49 -19.53 18.32
CA LEU A 847 11.35 -20.14 19.66
C LEU A 847 12.63 -20.81 20.20
N ASN A 848 13.37 -21.53 19.36
CA ASN A 848 14.56 -22.26 19.77
C ASN A 848 15.78 -21.99 18.89
N GLN A 849 15.78 -20.92 18.08
CA GLN A 849 16.92 -20.63 17.24
C GLN A 849 17.11 -19.13 16.99
N VAL A 850 18.36 -18.75 16.84
CA VAL A 850 18.78 -17.43 16.32
C VAL A 850 19.56 -17.68 15.02
N SER A 851 19.23 -16.97 13.97
CA SER A 851 19.90 -17.08 12.69
C SER A 851 20.30 -15.71 12.16
N ASP A 852 21.59 -15.48 11.96
CA ASP A 852 22.14 -14.34 11.27
C ASP A 852 22.47 -14.72 9.85
N SER A 853 22.13 -13.87 8.89
CA SER A 853 22.43 -14.10 7.49
C SER A 853 22.98 -12.89 6.78
N ARG A 854 23.84 -13.14 5.80
CA ARG A 854 24.38 -12.15 4.87
C ARG A 854 24.12 -12.66 3.46
N THR A 855 23.47 -11.81 2.64
CA THR A 855 23.17 -12.15 1.24
C THR A 855 23.86 -11.18 0.30
N THR A 856 24.36 -11.69 -0.83
CA THR A 856 24.93 -10.86 -1.89
C THR A 856 23.92 -9.84 -2.40
N THR A 857 24.42 -8.65 -2.74
CA THR A 857 23.62 -7.55 -3.29
C THR A 857 24.37 -6.88 -4.44
N LEU A 858 23.74 -5.88 -5.06
CA LEU A 858 24.39 -5.02 -6.06
C LEU A 858 25.61 -4.31 -5.45
N THR A 859 26.75 -4.40 -6.14
CA THR A 859 27.96 -3.65 -5.83
C THR A 859 27.97 -2.29 -6.53
N ARG A 860 29.00 -1.48 -6.27
CA ARG A 860 29.19 -0.16 -6.88
C ARG A 860 29.23 -0.25 -8.42
N TYR A 861 28.47 0.63 -9.07
CA TYR A 861 28.51 0.85 -10.52
C TYR A 861 28.24 2.32 -10.86
N ALA A 862 28.70 2.76 -12.02
CA ALA A 862 28.34 4.06 -12.60
C ALA A 862 27.44 3.83 -13.81
N MET A 863 26.42 4.68 -13.99
CA MET A 863 25.45 4.53 -15.09
C MET A 863 25.14 5.90 -15.70
N LEU A 864 25.18 5.98 -17.02
CA LEU A 864 24.70 7.11 -17.80
C LEU A 864 23.31 6.76 -18.34
N THR A 865 22.30 7.57 -17.96
CA THR A 865 20.90 7.33 -18.31
C THR A 865 20.35 8.50 -19.11
N PHE A 866 19.74 8.23 -20.24
CA PHE A 866 18.94 9.18 -21.00
C PHE A 866 17.47 8.94 -20.76
N THR A 867 16.73 9.99 -20.38
CA THR A 867 15.29 9.94 -20.15
C THR A 867 14.59 10.93 -21.08
N TYR A 868 13.55 10.48 -21.77
CA TYR A 868 12.68 11.34 -22.57
C TYR A 868 11.24 11.26 -22.07
N ASN A 869 10.66 12.43 -21.70
CA ASN A 869 9.29 12.54 -21.24
C ASN A 869 8.40 13.05 -22.38
N LEU A 870 7.40 12.25 -22.71
CA LEU A 870 6.38 12.57 -23.69
C LEU A 870 5.17 13.14 -22.94
N ASN A 871 4.72 14.34 -23.32
CA ASN A 871 3.57 14.98 -22.71
C ASN A 871 2.87 15.85 -23.76
N ASN A 872 1.69 15.42 -24.20
CA ASN A 872 0.88 16.15 -25.19
C ASN A 872 -0.61 16.02 -24.83
N PHE A 873 -1.15 17.06 -24.22
CA PHE A 873 -2.57 17.17 -23.94
C PHE A 873 -3.20 18.24 -24.83
N ALA A 874 -4.39 17.96 -25.35
CA ALA A 874 -5.18 18.96 -26.03
C ALA A 874 -5.49 20.06 -25.02
N GLY A 875 -4.81 21.20 -25.12
CA GLY A 875 -5.10 22.37 -24.28
C GLY A 875 -6.58 22.70 -24.41
N ALA A 876 -7.23 23.04 -23.32
CA ALA A 876 -8.59 23.56 -23.39
C ALA A 876 -8.59 24.68 -24.44
N ARG A 877 -9.30 24.48 -25.56
CA ARG A 877 -9.60 25.57 -26.46
C ARG A 877 -10.27 26.64 -25.58
N GLN A 878 -9.57 27.73 -25.28
CA GLN A 878 -10.23 28.91 -24.75
C GLN A 878 -11.43 29.11 -25.66
N ARG A 879 -12.63 28.87 -25.15
CA ARG A 879 -13.84 29.40 -25.77
C ARG A 879 -13.59 30.90 -25.79
N ARG A 880 -13.17 31.43 -26.94
CA ARG A 880 -13.31 32.86 -27.22
C ARG A 880 -14.78 33.17 -26.94
N MET A 881 -15.04 33.83 -25.85
CA MET A 881 -16.32 34.54 -25.70
C MET A 881 -16.55 35.31 -26.98
N PRO A 882 -17.73 35.24 -27.59
CA PRO A 882 -18.05 36.10 -28.71
C PRO A 882 -17.78 37.52 -28.23
N GLY A 883 -16.81 38.22 -28.86
CA GLY A 883 -16.44 39.57 -28.49
C GLY A 883 -17.69 40.44 -28.60
N VAL A 884 -18.05 41.09 -27.52
CA VAL A 884 -18.90 42.25 -27.53
C VAL A 884 -18.06 43.31 -28.21
N PHE A 885 -18.27 43.48 -29.52
CA PHE A 885 -17.74 44.66 -30.24
C PHE A 885 -18.41 45.89 -29.67
N PRO A 886 -17.66 46.92 -29.29
CA PRO A 886 -18.26 48.22 -29.01
C PRO A 886 -18.92 48.77 -30.31
N ARG A 887 -20.20 49.06 -30.28
CA ARG A 887 -20.88 49.79 -31.34
C ARG A 887 -20.24 51.17 -31.43
N GLY A 888 -19.51 51.40 -32.54
CA GLY A 888 -19.14 52.74 -32.96
C GLY A 888 -20.38 53.53 -33.40
N PRO A 889 -20.29 54.87 -33.42
CA PRO A 889 -21.43 55.78 -33.65
C PRO A 889 -21.99 55.61 -35.05
N ARG A 890 -23.33 55.67 -35.15
CA ARG A 890 -24.10 55.66 -36.38
C ARG A 890 -23.78 56.96 -37.16
N GLY A 891 -23.28 56.78 -38.40
CA GLY A 891 -23.37 57.79 -39.45
C GLY A 891 -24.62 57.55 -40.26
N GLU A 892 -25.43 58.58 -40.45
CA GLU A 892 -26.60 58.59 -41.31
C GLU A 892 -26.21 58.51 -42.79
N GLY A 893 -27.02 57.85 -43.58
CA GLY A 893 -26.99 58.07 -45.01
C GLY A 893 -27.39 56.91 -45.90
N GLY A 894 -28.62 56.95 -46.46
CA GLY A 894 -28.85 56.67 -47.88
C GLY A 894 -29.47 55.34 -48.21
N GLY A 895 -30.67 55.29 -48.67
CA GLY A 895 -31.65 54.46 -49.16
C GLY A 895 -31.27 53.49 -50.28
N GLY A 896 -32.16 52.49 -50.55
CA GLY A 896 -32.09 51.61 -51.70
C GLY A 896 -32.84 50.30 -51.54
N ASN A 897 -34.06 50.35 -51.90
CA ASN A 897 -35.09 49.44 -52.41
C ASN A 897 -34.71 48.02 -52.94
N GLY A 898 -35.60 47.05 -52.73
CA GLY A 898 -35.81 45.84 -53.59
C GLY A 898 -35.65 44.52 -52.86
N GLY A 899 -36.58 43.81 -52.48
CA GLY A 899 -37.65 43.15 -53.21
C GLY A 899 -37.48 41.61 -53.15
N GLY A 900 -38.47 40.89 -52.58
CA GLY A 900 -38.87 39.63 -53.14
C GLY A 900 -38.61 38.31 -52.37
N GLY A 901 -39.71 37.76 -51.83
CA GLY A 901 -40.11 36.34 -52.00
C GLY A 901 -39.49 35.33 -51.05
N GLY A 902 -40.15 34.72 -50.18
CA GLY A 902 -41.34 33.85 -50.33
C GLY A 902 -41.01 32.43 -49.94
N GLY A 903 -41.77 31.83 -49.01
CA GLY A 903 -41.95 30.38 -48.97
C GLY A 903 -41.59 29.69 -47.68
N ARG A 904 -42.37 29.62 -46.69
CA ARG A 904 -43.34 28.62 -46.17
C ARG A 904 -42.87 27.18 -45.94
N ARG A 905 -43.10 26.78 -44.66
CA ARG A 905 -43.59 25.51 -44.10
C ARG A 905 -42.60 24.33 -44.00
N GLY A 906 -42.57 23.58 -42.95
CA GLY A 906 -43.46 23.04 -42.00
C GLY A 906 -42.71 22.17 -40.96
N GLY A 907 -43.16 22.04 -39.77
CA GLY A 907 -42.85 20.98 -38.84
C GLY A 907 -43.86 19.81 -39.03
N PRO A 908 -44.05 18.87 -38.09
CA PRO A 908 -43.32 18.40 -36.94
C PRO A 908 -43.28 16.85 -36.90
N VAL A 909 -42.92 16.29 -35.67
CA VAL A 909 -43.22 14.91 -35.17
C VAL A 909 -42.23 13.81 -35.62
N ASP A 910 -41.45 13.15 -34.72
CA ASP A 910 -41.69 12.28 -33.56
C ASP A 910 -40.48 12.21 -32.65
#